data_300a5e366a95fce1cda05e4f6644fa30
#
_entry.id   300a5e366a95fce1cda05e4f6644fa30
#
_cell.length_a   1.000
_cell.length_b   1.000
_cell.length_c   1.000
_cell.angle_alpha   90.00
_cell.angle_beta   90.00
_cell.angle_gamma   90.00
#
_symmetry.space_group_name_H-M   'P 1'
#
loop_
_entity.id
_entity.type
_entity.pdbx_description
1 polymer ?
#
loop_
_entity_poly.entity_id
_entity_poly.type
_entity_poly.pdbx_seq_one_letter_code
_entity_poly.pdbx_strand_id
1 'polypeptide(L)'
;MAARAVIKDVGRVLDLPYALRDSVSKMIPRELGITIDKAIEMNPELKALYNSDETVHDLIDKSRRLEGLPRHASMHAAGVVISQKAVDEYVPLSRGSDGSIVAQFVMTTLEELGLLKMDFLGLRTLTVIQSAEHMVRKVVPDFDIDKIDYNDTAVFDMLSTGRTEGVFQLESSGMKSFMKELKPHSMEDIIAGISLYRPGPMDFIPQYIKGKNDRSSIVYDCPQLEPILEPTYGCIVYQEQVMQIVRDLAGYSWGRSDLVRRAMSKKKAYVMEQERRNFIYGNPEENVKGCVNNGIDEKVAGHIYDNMIDFAKYAFNKSHAACYAVVAYQTAFLKTHYPTQFMAALMTSVIDNSTKVAEYVMACRQMGIDILPPDVNEGEYGFSVSGNAIRYGLSAIKSLGRPVIETLVNERSENGKFKNLRDFIERMGKEANKRTIENFIKSGAFDCFEGNRRQQMLVYSQIVDDVARNEKNSLTGQMSLFDFVDEETKAEFEIKMPDVPEYGKKELLAFEKEVLGIYVSGHPLDEYIDMWNKYTTARTSDFEPEDEDAQQPQMAERTQNVLRVDMSEYMNTPGGVKDYVPDYVDVGSPSDEGGRDKGALRDGDEVTIGGIITDKTVKSTKTNQLMAFVTVEDMYGTVEVIVFPRSYNDNRAKLEVDEKVFISGRVSLEADAKGRVILNRVITFDEVPRKCWIQFGDMEQFRQKEQRLYDIIRTSDGHDGIVVYCRKEKQMKKLPMSCNVCIDDELKKALMAEFGEDNVKVTL
;
A
#
# COMPACT_ATOMS: atom_id res chain seq x y z
N MET A 1 -25.48 5.42 -18.50
CA MET A 1 -25.11 6.12 -17.24
C MET A 1 -25.71 5.34 -16.08
N ALA A 2 -24.88 4.92 -15.11
CA ALA A 2 -25.37 4.25 -13.90
C ALA A 2 -26.02 5.26 -12.95
N ALA A 3 -26.93 4.81 -12.07
CA ALA A 3 -27.72 5.64 -11.16
C ALA A 3 -26.91 6.70 -10.38
N ARG A 4 -25.78 6.31 -9.75
CA ARG A 4 -24.91 7.25 -9.01
C ARG A 4 -24.24 8.30 -9.92
N ALA A 5 -23.78 7.87 -11.09
CA ALA A 5 -23.08 8.75 -12.01
C ALA A 5 -24.02 9.78 -12.63
N VAL A 6 -25.23 9.39 -13.00
CA VAL A 6 -26.21 10.29 -13.60
C VAL A 6 -26.65 11.40 -12.64
N ILE A 7 -26.84 11.09 -11.35
CA ILE A 7 -27.12 12.10 -10.31
C ILE A 7 -26.00 13.15 -10.23
N LYS A 8 -24.74 12.72 -10.24
CA LYS A 8 -23.58 13.64 -10.20
C LYS A 8 -23.50 14.51 -11.44
N ASP A 9 -23.76 13.93 -12.61
CA ASP A 9 -23.67 14.63 -13.89
C ASP A 9 -24.82 15.63 -14.09
N VAL A 10 -26.04 15.20 -13.86
CA VAL A 10 -27.22 16.09 -13.93
C VAL A 10 -27.09 17.21 -12.90
N GLY A 11 -26.72 16.88 -11.67
CA GLY A 11 -26.51 17.89 -10.63
C GLY A 11 -25.41 18.89 -10.96
N ARG A 12 -24.37 18.48 -11.71
CA ARG A 12 -23.35 19.39 -12.21
C ARG A 12 -23.88 20.33 -13.28
N VAL A 13 -24.69 19.82 -14.21
CA VAL A 13 -25.28 20.62 -15.30
C VAL A 13 -26.33 21.60 -14.77
N LEU A 14 -26.99 21.25 -13.66
CA LEU A 14 -27.95 22.12 -12.98
C LEU A 14 -27.27 23.11 -12.00
N ASP A 15 -25.92 23.19 -12.00
CA ASP A 15 -25.09 24.01 -11.09
C ASP A 15 -25.40 23.80 -9.60
N LEU A 16 -25.88 22.60 -9.23
CA LEU A 16 -26.12 22.27 -7.83
C LEU A 16 -24.81 22.15 -7.05
N PRO A 17 -24.80 22.54 -5.76
CA PRO A 17 -23.63 22.41 -4.90
C PRO A 17 -23.07 20.97 -4.89
N TYR A 18 -21.75 20.84 -4.91
CA TYR A 18 -21.09 19.52 -4.91
C TYR A 18 -21.58 18.65 -3.74
N ALA A 19 -21.68 19.24 -2.54
CA ALA A 19 -22.11 18.53 -1.35
C ALA A 19 -23.52 17.92 -1.49
N LEU A 20 -24.46 18.61 -2.10
CA LEU A 20 -25.83 18.12 -2.31
C LEU A 20 -25.85 16.93 -3.27
N ARG A 21 -25.25 17.09 -4.45
CA ARG A 21 -25.22 16.02 -5.47
C ARG A 21 -24.42 14.79 -5.03
N ASP A 22 -23.38 14.97 -4.21
CA ASP A 22 -22.58 13.88 -3.65
C ASP A 22 -23.35 13.16 -2.55
N SER A 23 -24.04 13.89 -1.66
CA SER A 23 -24.93 13.32 -0.65
C SER A 23 -26.04 12.47 -1.27
N VAL A 24 -26.79 13.01 -2.24
CA VAL A 24 -27.84 12.26 -2.93
C VAL A 24 -27.29 11.02 -3.65
N SER A 25 -26.13 11.16 -4.30
CA SER A 25 -25.46 10.03 -4.97
C SER A 25 -25.04 8.95 -3.98
N LYS A 26 -24.56 9.29 -2.77
CA LYS A 26 -24.18 8.34 -1.73
C LYS A 26 -25.36 7.59 -1.12
N MET A 27 -26.56 8.16 -1.13
CA MET A 27 -27.77 7.48 -0.67
C MET A 27 -28.22 6.34 -1.60
N ILE A 28 -27.72 6.29 -2.83
CA ILE A 28 -27.98 5.16 -3.75
C ILE A 28 -27.10 3.98 -3.35
N PRO A 29 -27.67 2.79 -3.04
CA PRO A 29 -26.90 1.60 -2.69
C PRO A 29 -25.87 1.20 -3.76
N ARG A 30 -24.80 0.55 -3.35
CA ARG A 30 -23.76 0.02 -4.25
C ARG A 30 -24.10 -1.41 -4.70
N GLU A 31 -25.19 -1.56 -5.41
CA GLU A 31 -25.56 -2.84 -6.01
C GLU A 31 -25.36 -2.83 -7.52
N LEU A 32 -24.89 -3.93 -8.07
CA LEU A 32 -24.71 -4.06 -9.51
C LEU A 32 -26.07 -4.02 -10.21
N GLY A 33 -26.25 -3.05 -11.13
CA GLY A 33 -27.50 -2.86 -11.85
C GLY A 33 -28.60 -2.18 -11.05
N ILE A 34 -28.27 -1.52 -9.91
CA ILE A 34 -29.23 -0.68 -9.17
C ILE A 34 -29.75 0.45 -10.06
N THR A 35 -31.06 0.67 -10.04
CA THR A 35 -31.70 1.81 -10.68
C THR A 35 -32.10 2.86 -9.65
N ILE A 36 -32.31 4.10 -10.10
CA ILE A 36 -32.77 5.20 -9.22
C ILE A 36 -34.07 4.81 -8.53
N ASP A 37 -35.02 4.18 -9.26
CA ASP A 37 -36.31 3.77 -8.70
C ASP A 37 -36.15 2.73 -7.58
N LYS A 38 -35.34 1.68 -7.82
CA LYS A 38 -35.02 0.69 -6.79
C LYS A 38 -34.32 1.31 -5.58
N ALA A 39 -33.41 2.26 -5.83
CA ALA A 39 -32.71 2.94 -4.74
C ALA A 39 -33.67 3.74 -3.85
N ILE A 40 -34.70 4.41 -4.44
CA ILE A 40 -35.72 5.12 -3.69
C ILE A 40 -36.63 4.16 -2.89
N GLU A 41 -36.91 2.98 -3.44
CA GLU A 41 -37.69 1.95 -2.73
C GLU A 41 -36.90 1.38 -1.54
N MET A 42 -35.60 1.16 -1.71
CA MET A 42 -34.72 0.53 -0.72
C MET A 42 -34.26 1.49 0.38
N ASN A 43 -34.10 2.79 0.06
CA ASN A 43 -33.60 3.77 1.00
C ASN A 43 -34.70 4.76 1.44
N PRO A 44 -35.26 4.60 2.66
CA PRO A 44 -36.30 5.48 3.17
C PRO A 44 -35.89 6.95 3.28
N GLU A 45 -34.61 7.23 3.53
CA GLU A 45 -34.04 8.57 3.65
C GLU A 45 -34.00 9.26 2.28
N LEU A 46 -33.56 8.55 1.24
CA LEU A 46 -33.61 9.07 -0.13
C LEU A 46 -35.02 9.34 -0.58
N LYS A 47 -35.98 8.46 -0.21
CA LYS A 47 -37.41 8.62 -0.48
C LYS A 47 -38.01 9.85 0.24
N ALA A 48 -37.64 10.03 1.51
CA ALA A 48 -38.10 11.21 2.26
C ALA A 48 -37.53 12.50 1.67
N LEU A 49 -36.27 12.54 1.31
CA LEU A 49 -35.60 13.69 0.71
C LEU A 49 -36.22 14.02 -0.68
N TYR A 50 -36.46 12.98 -1.49
CA TYR A 50 -37.16 13.13 -2.79
C TYR A 50 -38.55 13.77 -2.66
N ASN A 51 -39.29 13.44 -1.60
CA ASN A 51 -40.63 13.96 -1.37
C ASN A 51 -40.66 15.35 -0.72
N SER A 52 -39.61 15.75 0.00
CA SER A 52 -39.62 16.99 0.80
C SER A 52 -38.80 18.14 0.20
N ASP A 53 -37.84 17.86 -0.68
CA ASP A 53 -36.93 18.84 -1.28
C ASP A 53 -37.19 18.95 -2.80
N GLU A 54 -37.72 20.08 -3.25
CA GLU A 54 -38.05 20.34 -4.65
C GLU A 54 -36.82 20.27 -5.58
N THR A 55 -35.65 20.69 -5.08
CA THR A 55 -34.40 20.65 -5.85
C THR A 55 -33.92 19.21 -6.06
N VAL A 56 -34.03 18.37 -5.02
CA VAL A 56 -33.68 16.94 -5.10
C VAL A 56 -34.70 16.19 -5.96
N HIS A 57 -35.98 16.54 -5.87
CA HIS A 57 -37.04 16.00 -6.71
C HIS A 57 -36.73 16.21 -8.20
N ASP A 58 -36.44 17.46 -8.59
CA ASP A 58 -36.11 17.83 -9.97
C ASP A 58 -34.81 17.14 -10.45
N LEU A 59 -33.78 17.08 -9.58
CA LEU A 59 -32.54 16.37 -9.87
C LEU A 59 -32.77 14.89 -10.17
N ILE A 60 -33.57 14.22 -9.36
CA ILE A 60 -33.86 12.79 -9.49
C ILE A 60 -34.69 12.52 -10.74
N ASP A 61 -35.73 13.30 -10.99
CA ASP A 61 -36.61 13.10 -12.15
C ASP A 61 -35.89 13.33 -13.48
N LYS A 62 -35.02 14.33 -13.56
CA LYS A 62 -34.14 14.51 -14.73
C LYS A 62 -33.15 13.39 -14.88
N SER A 63 -32.59 12.90 -13.75
CA SER A 63 -31.66 11.80 -13.75
C SER A 63 -32.28 10.48 -14.21
N ARG A 64 -33.50 10.17 -13.82
CA ARG A 64 -34.26 9.00 -14.30
C ARG A 64 -34.37 8.95 -15.83
N ARG A 65 -34.57 10.12 -16.47
CA ARG A 65 -34.68 10.22 -17.92
C ARG A 65 -33.37 9.91 -18.66
N LEU A 66 -32.24 10.11 -17.98
CA LEU A 66 -30.91 9.93 -18.56
C LEU A 66 -30.21 8.64 -18.06
N GLU A 67 -30.80 7.96 -17.07
CA GLU A 67 -30.32 6.68 -16.60
C GLU A 67 -30.32 5.64 -17.73
N GLY A 68 -29.28 4.81 -17.79
CA GLY A 68 -29.12 3.79 -18.84
C GLY A 68 -28.56 4.30 -20.15
N LEU A 69 -28.61 5.61 -20.45
CA LEU A 69 -28.07 6.15 -21.69
C LEU A 69 -26.54 6.04 -21.75
N PRO A 70 -25.94 5.75 -22.93
CA PRO A 70 -24.48 5.82 -23.10
C PRO A 70 -23.98 7.25 -22.88
N ARG A 71 -22.80 7.38 -22.27
CA ARG A 71 -22.15 8.67 -22.00
C ARG A 71 -20.79 8.80 -22.61
N HIS A 72 -19.99 7.75 -22.50
CA HIS A 72 -18.61 7.72 -22.98
C HIS A 72 -18.40 6.53 -23.89
N ALA A 73 -17.57 6.71 -24.90
CA ALA A 73 -16.90 5.62 -25.58
C ALA A 73 -15.58 5.38 -24.84
N SER A 74 -15.30 4.13 -24.50
CA SER A 74 -14.03 3.70 -23.92
C SER A 74 -13.52 2.48 -24.67
N MET A 75 -12.21 2.34 -24.72
CA MET A 75 -11.55 1.16 -25.29
C MET A 75 -11.46 0.06 -24.24
N HIS A 76 -11.65 -1.18 -24.65
CA HIS A 76 -11.39 -2.32 -23.78
C HIS A 76 -9.88 -2.48 -23.56
N ALA A 77 -9.48 -2.74 -22.32
CA ALA A 77 -8.06 -2.79 -21.95
C ALA A 77 -7.26 -3.90 -22.67
N ALA A 78 -7.90 -5.04 -22.95
CA ALA A 78 -7.22 -6.24 -23.46
C ALA A 78 -7.97 -6.94 -24.59
N GLY A 79 -9.23 -6.56 -24.89
CA GLY A 79 -10.06 -7.21 -25.88
C GLY A 79 -9.73 -6.75 -27.31
N VAL A 80 -9.45 -7.72 -28.18
CA VAL A 80 -9.18 -7.50 -29.60
C VAL A 80 -10.23 -8.24 -30.42
N VAL A 81 -10.85 -7.53 -31.36
CA VAL A 81 -11.82 -8.12 -32.30
C VAL A 81 -11.07 -8.81 -33.43
N ILE A 82 -11.42 -10.07 -33.67
CA ILE A 82 -10.86 -10.88 -34.76
C ILE A 82 -11.95 -11.15 -35.81
N SER A 83 -11.62 -10.97 -37.08
CA SER A 83 -12.51 -11.14 -38.22
C SER A 83 -11.79 -11.81 -39.39
N GLN A 84 -12.54 -12.41 -40.29
CA GLN A 84 -11.97 -13.05 -41.50
C GLN A 84 -11.54 -12.05 -42.58
N LYS A 85 -12.20 -10.90 -42.62
CA LYS A 85 -11.89 -9.76 -43.48
C LYS A 85 -11.53 -8.54 -42.63
N ALA A 86 -11.15 -7.45 -43.24
CA ALA A 86 -10.90 -6.20 -42.53
C ALA A 86 -12.11 -5.78 -41.68
N VAL A 87 -11.89 -5.32 -40.46
CA VAL A 87 -12.96 -5.07 -39.47
C VAL A 87 -13.92 -3.98 -39.94
N ASP A 88 -13.46 -3.03 -40.76
CA ASP A 88 -14.27 -1.97 -41.38
C ASP A 88 -15.28 -2.45 -42.41
N GLU A 89 -15.13 -3.69 -42.94
CA GLU A 89 -16.17 -4.34 -43.76
C GLU A 89 -17.38 -4.82 -42.94
N TYR A 90 -17.24 -4.92 -41.60
CA TYR A 90 -18.29 -5.42 -40.71
C TYR A 90 -18.89 -4.31 -39.85
N VAL A 91 -18.06 -3.40 -39.31
CA VAL A 91 -18.46 -2.38 -38.37
C VAL A 91 -17.69 -1.08 -38.59
N PRO A 92 -18.31 0.09 -38.30
CA PRO A 92 -17.60 1.35 -38.36
C PRO A 92 -16.49 1.42 -37.28
N LEU A 93 -15.39 2.08 -37.64
CA LEU A 93 -14.25 2.25 -36.77
C LEU A 93 -14.12 3.70 -36.26
N SER A 94 -13.43 3.86 -35.14
CA SER A 94 -13.05 5.18 -34.60
C SER A 94 -11.61 5.12 -34.10
N ARG A 95 -11.05 6.32 -33.80
CA ARG A 95 -9.76 6.41 -33.13
C ARG A 95 -9.93 6.63 -31.65
N GLY A 96 -9.24 5.83 -30.84
CA GLY A 96 -9.09 6.08 -29.40
C GLY A 96 -8.26 7.34 -29.13
N SER A 97 -8.24 7.76 -27.87
CA SER A 97 -7.45 8.92 -27.43
C SER A 97 -5.92 8.73 -27.58
N ASP A 98 -5.47 7.50 -27.61
CA ASP A 98 -4.09 7.06 -27.83
C ASP A 98 -3.74 6.84 -29.33
N GLY A 99 -4.70 7.12 -30.24
CA GLY A 99 -4.55 6.91 -31.69
C GLY A 99 -4.84 5.49 -32.17
N SER A 100 -5.15 4.54 -31.29
CA SER A 100 -5.52 3.16 -31.64
C SER A 100 -6.84 3.11 -32.40
N ILE A 101 -7.02 2.08 -33.24
CA ILE A 101 -8.26 1.84 -33.98
C ILE A 101 -9.18 0.96 -33.13
N VAL A 102 -10.43 1.39 -32.94
CA VAL A 102 -11.42 0.71 -32.14
C VAL A 102 -12.74 0.56 -32.90
N ALA A 103 -13.44 -0.56 -32.69
CA ALA A 103 -14.78 -0.76 -33.20
C ALA A 103 -15.78 0.11 -32.43
N GLN A 104 -16.74 0.72 -33.12
CA GLN A 104 -17.70 1.63 -32.48
C GLN A 104 -18.82 0.91 -31.72
N PHE A 105 -19.14 -0.33 -32.08
CA PHE A 105 -20.23 -1.08 -31.47
C PHE A 105 -19.84 -1.68 -30.12
N VAL A 106 -20.84 -1.88 -29.25
CA VAL A 106 -20.66 -2.55 -27.95
C VAL A 106 -20.46 -4.06 -28.14
N MET A 107 -19.84 -4.71 -27.14
CA MET A 107 -19.46 -6.11 -27.16
C MET A 107 -20.59 -7.06 -27.60
N THR A 108 -21.79 -6.90 -27.06
CA THR A 108 -22.95 -7.74 -27.38
C THR A 108 -23.33 -7.65 -28.86
N THR A 109 -23.30 -6.45 -29.44
CA THR A 109 -23.59 -6.26 -30.87
C THR A 109 -22.50 -6.85 -31.76
N LEU A 110 -21.24 -6.80 -31.33
CA LEU A 110 -20.13 -7.45 -32.07
C LEU A 110 -20.30 -8.97 -32.08
N GLU A 111 -20.71 -9.57 -30.96
CA GLU A 111 -21.01 -11.00 -30.84
C GLU A 111 -22.20 -11.40 -31.72
N GLU A 112 -23.28 -10.60 -31.75
CA GLU A 112 -24.46 -10.80 -32.61
C GLU A 112 -24.10 -10.77 -34.10
N LEU A 113 -23.11 -9.96 -34.48
CA LEU A 113 -22.55 -9.88 -35.84
C LEU A 113 -21.59 -11.06 -36.17
N GLY A 114 -21.35 -11.95 -35.20
CA GLY A 114 -20.48 -13.11 -35.38
C GLY A 114 -18.98 -12.78 -35.31
N LEU A 115 -18.61 -11.61 -34.80
CA LEU A 115 -17.22 -11.25 -34.61
C LEU A 115 -16.71 -11.82 -33.28
N LEU A 116 -15.51 -12.41 -33.34
CA LEU A 116 -14.88 -12.99 -32.17
C LEU A 116 -14.08 -11.91 -31.43
N LYS A 117 -14.40 -11.69 -30.14
CA LYS A 117 -13.58 -10.90 -29.22
C LYS A 117 -12.63 -11.83 -28.49
N MET A 118 -11.34 -11.56 -28.58
CA MET A 118 -10.31 -12.29 -27.87
C MET A 118 -9.65 -11.39 -26.85
N ASP A 119 -9.60 -11.82 -25.60
CA ASP A 119 -9.00 -11.05 -24.50
C ASP A 119 -7.56 -11.49 -24.27
N PHE A 120 -6.61 -10.59 -24.49
CA PHE A 120 -5.19 -10.83 -24.26
C PHE A 120 -4.80 -10.30 -22.89
N LEU A 121 -5.09 -11.07 -21.86
CA LEU A 121 -4.77 -10.75 -20.47
C LEU A 121 -3.43 -11.37 -20.09
N GLY A 122 -2.49 -10.52 -19.69
CA GLY A 122 -1.20 -10.93 -19.13
C GLY A 122 -1.14 -10.74 -17.63
N LEU A 123 -0.25 -11.48 -16.98
CA LEU A 123 0.07 -11.29 -15.56
C LEU A 123 1.44 -10.64 -15.45
N ARG A 124 1.50 -9.41 -14.91
CA ARG A 124 2.78 -8.72 -14.62
C ARG A 124 3.68 -9.56 -13.71
N THR A 125 3.10 -10.34 -12.81
CA THR A 125 3.83 -11.25 -11.92
C THR A 125 4.69 -12.26 -12.67
N LEU A 126 4.27 -12.73 -13.85
CA LEU A 126 5.10 -13.64 -14.67
C LEU A 126 6.38 -12.94 -15.17
N THR A 127 6.30 -11.64 -15.48
CA THR A 127 7.48 -10.84 -15.82
C THR A 127 8.38 -10.66 -14.59
N VAL A 128 7.81 -10.50 -13.39
CA VAL A 128 8.59 -10.44 -12.13
C VAL A 128 9.33 -11.76 -11.92
N ILE A 129 8.64 -12.90 -12.05
CA ILE A 129 9.25 -14.24 -11.93
C ILE A 129 10.39 -14.40 -12.93
N GLN A 130 10.16 -14.09 -14.20
CA GLN A 130 11.18 -14.19 -15.26
C GLN A 130 12.40 -13.29 -14.97
N SER A 131 12.18 -12.06 -14.51
CA SER A 131 13.25 -11.14 -14.17
C SER A 131 14.04 -11.60 -12.95
N ALA A 132 13.35 -12.11 -11.93
CA ALA A 132 13.97 -12.69 -10.75
C ALA A 132 14.79 -13.93 -11.11
N GLU A 133 14.25 -14.84 -11.91
CA GLU A 133 14.93 -16.02 -12.42
C GLU A 133 16.21 -15.65 -13.19
N HIS A 134 16.13 -14.62 -14.07
CA HIS A 134 17.31 -14.13 -14.77
C HIS A 134 18.41 -13.64 -13.82
N MET A 135 18.03 -12.95 -12.73
CA MET A 135 18.98 -12.51 -11.72
C MET A 135 19.55 -13.70 -10.92
N VAL A 136 18.73 -14.70 -10.60
CA VAL A 136 19.17 -15.92 -9.91
C VAL A 136 20.15 -16.71 -10.76
N ARG A 137 19.92 -16.84 -12.06
CA ARG A 137 20.82 -17.52 -12.99
C ARG A 137 22.23 -16.92 -13.08
N LYS A 138 22.41 -15.66 -12.73
CA LYS A 138 23.75 -15.05 -12.60
C LYS A 138 24.56 -15.67 -11.46
N VAL A 139 23.90 -16.27 -10.47
CA VAL A 139 24.54 -16.90 -9.30
C VAL A 139 24.40 -18.42 -9.36
N VAL A 140 23.26 -18.92 -9.85
CA VAL A 140 22.95 -20.35 -10.01
C VAL A 140 22.57 -20.58 -11.48
N PRO A 141 23.54 -20.86 -12.38
CA PRO A 141 23.30 -20.90 -13.84
C PRO A 141 22.23 -21.88 -14.30
N ASP A 142 22.07 -23.00 -13.62
CA ASP A 142 21.12 -24.08 -13.97
C ASP A 142 19.75 -23.92 -13.29
N PHE A 143 19.49 -22.79 -12.62
CA PHE A 143 18.21 -22.55 -11.96
C PHE A 143 17.06 -22.48 -13.00
N ASP A 144 15.99 -23.19 -12.69
CA ASP A 144 14.79 -23.27 -13.52
C ASP A 144 13.55 -23.25 -12.60
N ILE A 145 12.78 -22.19 -12.68
CA ILE A 145 11.59 -21.98 -11.83
C ILE A 145 10.49 -23.03 -12.06
N ASP A 146 10.48 -23.70 -13.20
CA ASP A 146 9.50 -24.74 -13.50
C ASP A 146 9.88 -26.10 -12.88
N LYS A 147 11.10 -26.22 -12.34
CA LYS A 147 11.63 -27.46 -11.72
C LYS A 147 11.76 -27.39 -10.20
N ILE A 148 11.21 -26.37 -9.55
CA ILE A 148 11.27 -26.23 -8.09
C ILE A 148 10.45 -27.31 -7.40
N ASP A 149 10.81 -27.61 -6.15
CA ASP A 149 10.02 -28.50 -5.30
C ASP A 149 8.80 -27.78 -4.72
N TYR A 150 7.60 -28.26 -5.06
CA TYR A 150 6.33 -27.75 -4.55
C TYR A 150 5.96 -28.26 -3.15
N ASN A 151 6.84 -29.00 -2.51
CA ASN A 151 6.69 -29.51 -1.13
C ASN A 151 7.73 -28.92 -0.15
N ASP A 152 8.40 -27.83 -0.54
CA ASP A 152 9.39 -27.19 0.31
C ASP A 152 8.76 -26.56 1.56
N THR A 153 9.08 -27.12 2.72
CA THR A 153 8.52 -26.67 4.01
C THR A 153 8.90 -25.24 4.36
N ALA A 154 10.09 -24.76 3.96
CA ALA A 154 10.51 -23.39 4.24
C ALA A 154 9.59 -22.35 3.55
N VAL A 155 9.06 -22.69 2.38
CA VAL A 155 8.11 -21.84 1.67
C VAL A 155 6.76 -21.78 2.41
N PHE A 156 6.26 -22.94 2.87
CA PHE A 156 5.02 -22.98 3.65
C PHE A 156 5.16 -22.29 5.01
N ASP A 157 6.32 -22.45 5.67
CA ASP A 157 6.64 -21.75 6.92
C ASP A 157 6.63 -20.24 6.71
N MET A 158 7.27 -19.73 5.65
CA MET A 158 7.24 -18.31 5.32
C MET A 158 5.82 -17.82 5.07
N LEU A 159 4.99 -18.53 4.28
CA LEU A 159 3.59 -18.18 4.05
C LEU A 159 2.78 -18.13 5.35
N SER A 160 3.05 -19.06 6.28
CA SER A 160 2.39 -19.12 7.59
C SER A 160 2.75 -17.95 8.51
N THR A 161 3.86 -17.25 8.27
CA THR A 161 4.18 -16.00 9.00
C THR A 161 3.29 -14.81 8.60
N GLY A 162 2.63 -14.88 7.45
CA GLY A 162 1.90 -13.77 6.85
C GLY A 162 2.79 -12.63 6.31
N ARG A 163 4.12 -12.81 6.23
CA ARG A 163 5.05 -11.85 5.60
C ARG A 163 5.07 -12.04 4.09
N THR A 164 3.91 -11.88 3.47
CA THR A 164 3.66 -12.24 2.06
C THR A 164 3.63 -11.02 1.12
N GLU A 165 4.32 -9.92 1.49
CA GLU A 165 4.50 -8.76 0.60
C GLU A 165 5.09 -9.21 -0.73
N GLY A 166 4.46 -8.83 -1.84
CA GLY A 166 4.85 -9.19 -3.19
C GLY A 166 4.56 -10.63 -3.61
N VAL A 167 4.06 -11.49 -2.72
CA VAL A 167 3.62 -12.84 -3.08
C VAL A 167 2.28 -12.76 -3.78
N PHE A 168 2.23 -13.28 -5.00
CA PHE A 168 1.05 -13.21 -5.86
C PHE A 168 -0.22 -13.71 -5.15
N GLN A 169 -1.30 -12.94 -5.22
CA GLN A 169 -2.60 -13.18 -4.56
C GLN A 169 -2.60 -13.21 -3.01
N LEU A 170 -1.43 -13.19 -2.36
CA LEU A 170 -1.34 -13.37 -0.91
C LEU A 170 -0.85 -12.13 -0.15
N GLU A 171 -0.74 -10.97 -0.81
CA GLU A 171 -0.14 -9.77 -0.22
C GLU A 171 -1.13 -8.82 0.49
N SER A 172 -2.46 -8.94 0.28
CA SER A 172 -3.43 -8.08 0.95
C SER A 172 -3.45 -8.32 2.47
N SER A 173 -3.82 -7.29 3.25
CA SER A 173 -3.83 -7.36 4.72
C SER A 173 -4.68 -8.52 5.24
N GLY A 174 -5.86 -8.70 4.66
CA GLY A 174 -6.74 -9.80 5.04
C GLY A 174 -6.21 -11.17 4.63
N MET A 175 -5.57 -11.31 3.45
CA MET A 175 -4.90 -12.56 3.07
C MET A 175 -3.70 -12.87 3.96
N LYS A 176 -2.92 -11.88 4.37
CA LYS A 176 -1.83 -12.07 5.35
C LYS A 176 -2.34 -12.63 6.67
N SER A 177 -3.43 -12.08 7.20
CA SER A 177 -4.08 -12.59 8.42
C SER A 177 -4.63 -13.99 8.21
N PHE A 178 -5.27 -14.24 7.08
CA PHE A 178 -5.79 -15.55 6.76
C PHE A 178 -4.68 -16.60 6.60
N MET A 179 -3.55 -16.30 5.98
CA MET A 179 -2.42 -17.23 5.87
C MET A 179 -1.84 -17.60 7.24
N LYS A 180 -1.78 -16.66 8.19
CA LYS A 180 -1.38 -16.94 9.58
C LYS A 180 -2.30 -17.94 10.29
N GLU A 181 -3.61 -17.84 10.04
CA GLU A 181 -4.60 -18.74 10.62
C GLU A 181 -4.62 -20.09 9.89
N LEU A 182 -4.59 -20.07 8.56
CA LEU A 182 -4.61 -21.26 7.71
C LEU A 182 -3.39 -22.15 7.92
N LYS A 183 -2.18 -21.53 8.12
CA LYS A 183 -0.89 -22.23 8.24
C LYS A 183 -0.76 -23.30 7.15
N PRO A 184 -0.64 -22.89 5.87
CA PRO A 184 -0.60 -23.84 4.78
C PRO A 184 0.62 -24.76 4.92
N HIS A 185 0.45 -26.05 4.60
CA HIS A 185 1.51 -27.04 4.59
C HIS A 185 1.55 -27.84 3.29
N SER A 186 0.67 -27.51 2.35
CA SER A 186 0.57 -28.15 1.04
C SER A 186 0.04 -27.21 -0.03
N MET A 187 0.25 -27.57 -1.30
CA MET A 187 -0.35 -26.84 -2.42
C MET A 187 -1.88 -26.81 -2.37
N GLU A 188 -2.52 -27.90 -1.88
CA GLU A 188 -3.99 -27.94 -1.74
C GLU A 188 -4.49 -26.86 -0.76
N ASP A 189 -3.75 -26.56 0.29
CA ASP A 189 -4.11 -25.46 1.21
C ASP A 189 -4.04 -24.09 0.55
N ILE A 190 -3.04 -23.86 -0.31
CA ILE A 190 -2.94 -22.60 -1.07
C ILE A 190 -4.08 -22.49 -2.08
N ILE A 191 -4.40 -23.58 -2.80
CA ILE A 191 -5.50 -23.63 -3.76
C ILE A 191 -6.84 -23.34 -3.05
N ALA A 192 -7.07 -23.99 -1.90
CA ALA A 192 -8.27 -23.73 -1.11
C ALA A 192 -8.29 -22.30 -0.55
N GLY A 193 -7.15 -21.79 -0.06
CA GLY A 193 -7.02 -20.44 0.44
C GLY A 193 -7.41 -19.38 -0.58
N ILE A 194 -6.89 -19.47 -1.80
CA ILE A 194 -7.24 -18.57 -2.92
C ILE A 194 -8.73 -18.68 -3.27
N SER A 195 -9.31 -19.87 -3.15
CA SER A 195 -10.72 -20.11 -3.49
C SER A 195 -11.68 -19.60 -2.42
N LEU A 196 -11.30 -19.71 -1.14
CA LEU A 196 -12.12 -19.33 0.02
C LEU A 196 -12.07 -17.83 0.31
N TYR A 197 -10.93 -17.18 0.10
CA TYR A 197 -10.77 -15.76 0.41
C TYR A 197 -11.42 -14.88 -0.67
N ARG A 198 -12.75 -14.91 -0.71
CA ARG A 198 -13.59 -14.16 -1.65
C ARG A 198 -14.95 -13.87 -1.00
N PRO A 199 -15.63 -12.77 -1.35
CA PRO A 199 -16.97 -12.49 -0.86
C PRO A 199 -17.92 -13.69 -1.08
N GLY A 200 -18.57 -14.13 0.00
CA GLY A 200 -19.41 -15.33 0.06
C GLY A 200 -18.70 -16.54 0.62
N PRO A 201 -17.68 -17.14 -0.06
CA PRO A 201 -16.96 -18.30 0.50
C PRO A 201 -16.17 -18.01 1.79
N MET A 202 -15.83 -16.75 2.08
CA MET A 202 -15.14 -16.36 3.33
C MET A 202 -15.87 -16.80 4.61
N ASP A 203 -17.18 -16.90 4.57
CA ASP A 203 -17.99 -17.35 5.72
C ASP A 203 -17.68 -18.80 6.14
N PHE A 204 -17.12 -19.59 5.24
CA PHE A 204 -16.73 -20.99 5.46
C PHE A 204 -15.28 -21.16 5.93
N ILE A 205 -14.47 -20.12 5.94
CA ILE A 205 -13.07 -20.17 6.42
C ILE A 205 -12.98 -20.74 7.86
N PRO A 206 -13.80 -20.32 8.83
CA PRO A 206 -13.74 -20.89 10.19
C PRO A 206 -14.00 -22.39 10.21
N GLN A 207 -14.96 -22.88 9.42
CA GLN A 207 -15.27 -24.32 9.32
C GLN A 207 -14.10 -25.09 8.67
N TYR A 208 -13.52 -24.56 7.60
CA TYR A 208 -12.36 -25.13 6.92
C TYR A 208 -11.15 -25.25 7.85
N ILE A 209 -10.82 -24.17 8.58
CA ILE A 209 -9.69 -24.16 9.54
C ILE A 209 -9.96 -25.14 10.70
N LYS A 210 -11.20 -25.19 11.22
CA LYS A 210 -11.57 -26.14 12.25
C LYS A 210 -11.38 -27.59 11.79
N GLY A 211 -11.88 -27.95 10.61
CA GLY A 211 -11.75 -29.31 10.05
C GLY A 211 -10.29 -29.64 9.72
N LYS A 212 -9.49 -28.67 9.28
CA LYS A 212 -8.05 -28.84 9.05
C LYS A 212 -7.29 -29.15 10.34
N ASN A 213 -7.58 -28.42 11.42
CA ASN A 213 -6.87 -28.55 12.70
C ASN A 213 -7.37 -29.75 13.52
N ASP A 214 -8.64 -30.12 13.36
CA ASP A 214 -9.27 -31.25 14.06
C ASP A 214 -10.14 -32.06 13.11
N ARG A 215 -9.55 -33.09 12.49
CA ARG A 215 -10.26 -33.98 11.57
C ARG A 215 -11.43 -34.74 12.23
N SER A 216 -11.42 -34.92 13.57
CA SER A 216 -12.52 -35.57 14.29
C SER A 216 -13.78 -34.69 14.37
N SER A 217 -13.64 -33.38 14.10
CA SER A 217 -14.76 -32.43 14.06
C SER A 217 -15.55 -32.46 12.75
N ILE A 218 -15.02 -33.16 11.72
CA ILE A 218 -15.67 -33.26 10.40
C ILE A 218 -16.82 -34.25 10.49
N VAL A 219 -18.00 -33.81 10.05
CA VAL A 219 -19.20 -34.64 9.96
C VAL A 219 -19.66 -34.66 8.52
N TYR A 220 -19.77 -35.87 7.96
CA TYR A 220 -20.32 -36.08 6.61
C TYR A 220 -21.78 -36.49 6.70
N ASP A 221 -22.65 -35.86 5.90
CA ASP A 221 -24.09 -36.19 5.88
C ASP A 221 -24.34 -37.63 5.41
N CYS A 222 -23.46 -38.17 4.57
CA CYS A 222 -23.44 -39.58 4.22
C CYS A 222 -22.00 -40.04 3.88
N PRO A 223 -21.70 -41.36 3.97
CA PRO A 223 -20.36 -41.88 3.71
C PRO A 223 -19.82 -41.62 2.31
N GLN A 224 -20.71 -41.45 1.33
CA GLN A 224 -20.34 -41.20 -0.06
C GLN A 224 -19.76 -39.80 -0.27
N LEU A 225 -20.00 -38.85 0.66
CA LEU A 225 -19.43 -37.51 0.62
C LEU A 225 -17.96 -37.45 1.07
N GLU A 226 -17.56 -38.40 1.93
CA GLU A 226 -16.19 -38.39 2.50
C GLU A 226 -15.09 -38.33 1.42
N PRO A 227 -15.05 -39.21 0.40
CA PRO A 227 -13.97 -39.16 -0.59
C PRO A 227 -13.99 -37.90 -1.46
N ILE A 228 -15.12 -37.18 -1.53
CA ILE A 228 -15.27 -35.94 -2.30
C ILE A 228 -14.81 -34.73 -1.49
N LEU A 229 -15.12 -34.70 -0.20
CA LEU A 229 -14.92 -33.54 0.68
C LEU A 229 -13.74 -33.69 1.65
N GLU A 230 -13.14 -34.89 1.77
CA GLU A 230 -11.95 -35.10 2.61
C GLU A 230 -10.79 -34.15 2.25
N PRO A 231 -10.47 -33.90 0.95
CA PRO A 231 -9.41 -32.98 0.58
C PRO A 231 -9.66 -31.53 0.98
N THR A 232 -10.89 -31.16 1.28
CA THR A 232 -11.31 -29.81 1.70
C THR A 232 -11.92 -29.80 3.11
N TYR A 233 -11.55 -30.78 3.95
CA TYR A 233 -11.92 -30.89 5.35
C TYR A 233 -13.44 -30.78 5.59
N GLY A 234 -14.22 -31.44 4.74
CA GLY A 234 -15.68 -31.49 4.84
C GLY A 234 -16.42 -30.28 4.23
N CYS A 235 -15.71 -29.32 3.67
CA CYS A 235 -16.32 -28.15 3.02
C CYS A 235 -16.45 -28.35 1.50
N ILE A 236 -17.56 -27.87 0.94
CA ILE A 236 -17.66 -27.70 -0.52
C ILE A 236 -16.94 -26.39 -0.87
N VAL A 237 -15.90 -26.44 -1.69
CA VAL A 237 -15.10 -25.27 -2.12
C VAL A 237 -15.15 -25.10 -3.63
N TYR A 238 -15.13 -26.23 -4.36
CA TYR A 238 -14.93 -26.25 -5.81
C TYR A 238 -16.19 -26.61 -6.57
N GLN A 239 -16.32 -26.04 -7.77
CA GLN A 239 -17.38 -26.39 -8.73
C GLN A 239 -17.33 -27.88 -9.11
N GLU A 240 -16.15 -28.42 -9.20
CA GLU A 240 -15.87 -29.83 -9.49
C GLU A 240 -16.45 -30.75 -8.41
N GLN A 241 -16.41 -30.35 -7.13
CA GLN A 241 -17.04 -31.12 -6.03
C GLN A 241 -18.56 -31.16 -6.17
N VAL A 242 -19.21 -30.05 -6.54
CA VAL A 242 -20.66 -30.03 -6.83
C VAL A 242 -20.98 -31.02 -7.96
N MET A 243 -20.18 -31.03 -9.02
CA MET A 243 -20.37 -31.97 -10.12
C MET A 243 -20.15 -33.43 -9.72
N GLN A 244 -19.15 -33.71 -8.85
CA GLN A 244 -18.89 -35.03 -8.30
C GLN A 244 -20.03 -35.50 -7.39
N ILE A 245 -20.54 -34.64 -6.53
CA ILE A 245 -21.66 -34.95 -5.63
C ILE A 245 -22.89 -35.42 -6.43
N VAL A 246 -23.33 -34.63 -7.42
CA VAL A 246 -24.51 -35.03 -8.20
C VAL A 246 -24.27 -36.29 -9.01
N ARG A 247 -23.05 -36.52 -9.52
CA ARG A 247 -22.68 -37.72 -10.23
C ARG A 247 -22.66 -38.95 -9.33
N ASP A 248 -21.95 -38.89 -8.22
CA ASP A 248 -21.64 -40.07 -7.40
C ASP A 248 -22.79 -40.45 -6.50
N LEU A 249 -23.58 -39.47 -6.00
CA LEU A 249 -24.71 -39.73 -5.14
C LEU A 249 -26.00 -40.05 -5.94
N ALA A 250 -26.24 -39.36 -7.05
CA ALA A 250 -27.50 -39.49 -7.79
C ALA A 250 -27.38 -40.11 -9.19
N GLY A 251 -26.15 -40.45 -9.64
CA GLY A 251 -25.92 -41.15 -10.89
C GLY A 251 -26.01 -40.28 -12.13
N TYR A 252 -25.69 -39.00 -12.03
CA TYR A 252 -25.62 -38.09 -13.18
C TYR A 252 -24.40 -38.40 -14.09
N SER A 253 -24.54 -38.16 -15.38
CA SER A 253 -23.36 -38.08 -16.27
C SER A 253 -22.57 -36.79 -16.03
N TRP A 254 -21.29 -36.78 -16.39
CA TRP A 254 -20.46 -35.55 -16.29
C TRP A 254 -21.05 -34.33 -17.02
N GLY A 255 -21.54 -34.57 -18.25
CA GLY A 255 -22.15 -33.48 -19.03
C GLY A 255 -23.40 -32.90 -18.38
N ARG A 256 -24.25 -33.78 -17.79
CA ARG A 256 -25.43 -33.34 -17.06
C ARG A 256 -25.05 -32.65 -15.71
N SER A 257 -24.06 -33.14 -15.01
CA SER A 257 -23.55 -32.49 -13.80
C SER A 257 -23.11 -31.05 -14.06
N ASP A 258 -22.49 -30.79 -15.22
CA ASP A 258 -22.13 -29.42 -15.61
C ASP A 258 -23.37 -28.54 -15.90
N LEU A 259 -24.41 -29.09 -16.50
CA LEU A 259 -25.68 -28.35 -16.69
C LEU A 259 -26.32 -27.95 -15.36
N VAL A 260 -26.34 -28.87 -14.39
CA VAL A 260 -26.82 -28.58 -13.00
C VAL A 260 -26.01 -27.49 -12.37
N ARG A 261 -24.68 -27.57 -12.38
CA ARG A 261 -23.77 -26.55 -11.87
C ARG A 261 -24.04 -25.18 -12.50
N ARG A 262 -24.19 -25.12 -13.83
CA ARG A 262 -24.51 -23.88 -14.54
C ARG A 262 -25.87 -23.31 -14.19
N ALA A 263 -26.88 -24.17 -13.98
CA ALA A 263 -28.21 -23.74 -13.55
C ALA A 263 -28.19 -23.11 -12.16
N MET A 264 -27.46 -23.73 -11.21
CA MET A 264 -27.27 -23.22 -9.85
C MET A 264 -26.54 -21.86 -9.88
N SER A 265 -25.43 -21.72 -10.61
CA SER A 265 -24.68 -20.46 -10.75
C SER A 265 -25.51 -19.33 -11.37
N LYS A 266 -26.39 -19.63 -12.34
CA LYS A 266 -27.27 -18.67 -13.01
C LYS A 266 -28.57 -18.38 -12.24
N LYS A 267 -28.78 -18.98 -11.07
CA LYS A 267 -29.98 -18.82 -10.20
C LYS A 267 -31.30 -19.06 -10.94
N LYS A 268 -31.36 -20.06 -11.81
CA LYS A 268 -32.59 -20.41 -12.54
C LYS A 268 -33.52 -21.24 -11.63
N ALA A 269 -34.32 -20.60 -10.80
CA ALA A 269 -35.13 -21.21 -9.74
C ALA A 269 -35.96 -22.42 -10.23
N TYR A 270 -36.67 -22.31 -11.35
CA TYR A 270 -37.45 -23.43 -11.89
C TYR A 270 -36.62 -24.66 -12.23
N VAL A 271 -35.44 -24.44 -12.83
CA VAL A 271 -34.53 -25.56 -13.20
C VAL A 271 -33.94 -26.15 -11.91
N MET A 272 -33.61 -25.35 -10.92
CA MET A 272 -33.05 -25.82 -9.65
C MET A 272 -34.05 -26.69 -8.89
N GLU A 273 -35.33 -26.34 -8.86
CA GLU A 273 -36.38 -27.14 -8.21
C GLU A 273 -36.62 -28.48 -8.94
N GLN A 274 -36.60 -28.45 -10.25
CA GLN A 274 -36.70 -29.69 -11.05
C GLN A 274 -35.50 -30.59 -10.82
N GLU A 275 -34.30 -30.05 -10.83
CA GLU A 275 -33.07 -30.81 -10.60
C GLU A 275 -32.98 -31.32 -9.14
N ARG A 276 -33.53 -30.59 -8.14
CA ARG A 276 -33.66 -31.07 -6.77
C ARG A 276 -34.46 -32.39 -6.71
N ARG A 277 -35.58 -32.45 -7.41
CA ARG A 277 -36.41 -33.66 -7.49
C ARG A 277 -35.68 -34.77 -8.19
N ASN A 278 -35.01 -34.50 -9.33
CA ASN A 278 -34.20 -35.45 -10.06
C ASN A 278 -33.05 -36.01 -9.22
N PHE A 279 -32.36 -35.13 -8.43
CA PHE A 279 -31.28 -35.54 -7.54
C PHE A 279 -31.76 -36.48 -6.44
N ILE A 280 -32.91 -36.18 -5.83
CA ILE A 280 -33.45 -36.97 -4.72
C ILE A 280 -34.04 -38.29 -5.23
N TYR A 281 -34.99 -38.22 -6.19
CA TYR A 281 -35.81 -39.35 -6.57
C TYR A 281 -35.40 -40.05 -7.91
N GLY A 282 -34.58 -39.36 -8.69
CA GLY A 282 -34.18 -39.80 -10.01
C GLY A 282 -35.11 -39.32 -11.13
N ASN A 283 -34.65 -39.55 -12.36
CA ASN A 283 -35.38 -39.30 -13.60
C ASN A 283 -35.00 -40.34 -14.68
N PRO A 284 -35.85 -41.35 -14.89
CA PRO A 284 -35.55 -42.40 -15.87
C PRO A 284 -35.40 -41.90 -17.30
N GLU A 285 -36.15 -40.85 -17.71
CA GLU A 285 -36.09 -40.29 -19.05
C GLU A 285 -34.72 -39.68 -19.34
N GLU A 286 -34.05 -39.16 -18.35
CA GLU A 286 -32.74 -38.54 -18.45
C GLU A 286 -31.60 -39.41 -17.88
N ASN A 287 -31.93 -40.69 -17.59
CA ASN A 287 -30.99 -41.68 -17.08
C ASN A 287 -30.32 -41.30 -15.77
N VAL A 288 -31.06 -40.61 -14.87
CA VAL A 288 -30.64 -40.20 -13.52
C VAL A 288 -31.25 -41.17 -12.51
N LYS A 289 -30.41 -41.83 -11.71
CA LYS A 289 -30.86 -42.85 -10.76
C LYS A 289 -31.51 -42.25 -9.53
N GLY A 290 -30.98 -41.15 -9.00
CA GLY A 290 -31.41 -40.48 -7.81
C GLY A 290 -30.81 -41.08 -6.52
N CYS A 291 -30.66 -40.22 -5.50
CA CYS A 291 -30.02 -40.53 -4.22
C CYS A 291 -30.79 -41.63 -3.46
N VAL A 292 -32.13 -41.56 -3.42
CA VAL A 292 -32.97 -42.54 -2.71
C VAL A 292 -32.78 -43.94 -3.31
N ASN A 293 -32.73 -44.07 -4.65
CA ASN A 293 -32.46 -45.31 -5.34
C ASN A 293 -31.02 -45.82 -5.16
N ASN A 294 -30.11 -44.96 -4.73
CA ASN A 294 -28.74 -45.31 -4.32
C ASN A 294 -28.58 -45.56 -2.81
N GLY A 295 -29.70 -45.65 -2.07
CA GLY A 295 -29.72 -45.98 -0.65
C GLY A 295 -29.42 -44.81 0.32
N ILE A 296 -29.52 -43.55 -0.15
CA ILE A 296 -29.37 -42.36 0.69
C ILE A 296 -30.74 -41.88 1.13
N ASP A 297 -30.90 -41.59 2.43
CA ASP A 297 -32.16 -41.13 2.99
C ASP A 297 -32.63 -39.82 2.30
N GLU A 298 -33.95 -39.70 2.11
CA GLU A 298 -34.56 -38.56 1.41
C GLU A 298 -34.23 -37.21 2.05
N LYS A 299 -34.27 -37.14 3.39
CA LYS A 299 -33.98 -35.91 4.13
C LYS A 299 -32.49 -35.52 3.99
N VAL A 300 -31.62 -36.55 4.08
CA VAL A 300 -30.19 -36.35 3.89
C VAL A 300 -29.88 -35.86 2.48
N ALA A 301 -30.49 -36.48 1.44
CA ALA A 301 -30.34 -36.05 0.05
C ALA A 301 -30.85 -34.59 -0.16
N GLY A 302 -32.00 -34.28 0.48
CA GLY A 302 -32.53 -32.91 0.46
C GLY A 302 -31.58 -31.88 1.05
N HIS A 303 -31.02 -32.18 2.25
CA HIS A 303 -30.06 -31.33 2.94
C HIS A 303 -28.77 -31.11 2.11
N ILE A 304 -28.23 -32.19 1.55
CA ILE A 304 -27.05 -32.10 0.67
C ILE A 304 -27.32 -31.20 -0.54
N TYR A 305 -28.50 -31.33 -1.16
CA TYR A 305 -28.85 -30.51 -2.31
C TYR A 305 -28.99 -29.01 -1.95
N ASP A 306 -29.64 -28.73 -0.82
CA ASP A 306 -29.83 -27.37 -0.32
C ASP A 306 -28.47 -26.73 0.01
N ASN A 307 -27.56 -27.46 0.65
CA ASN A 307 -26.18 -27.04 0.89
C ASN A 307 -25.44 -26.76 -0.43
N MET A 308 -25.59 -27.64 -1.45
CA MET A 308 -24.99 -27.40 -2.76
C MET A 308 -25.49 -26.14 -3.44
N ILE A 309 -26.78 -25.78 -3.32
CA ILE A 309 -27.34 -24.54 -3.89
C ILE A 309 -26.68 -23.32 -3.27
N ASP A 310 -26.50 -23.31 -1.96
CA ASP A 310 -25.89 -22.20 -1.29
C ASP A 310 -24.41 -22.03 -1.66
N PHE A 311 -23.69 -23.12 -1.79
CA PHE A 311 -22.31 -23.12 -2.27
C PHE A 311 -22.14 -22.85 -3.75
N ALA A 312 -22.99 -23.38 -4.61
CA ALA A 312 -22.88 -23.21 -6.05
C ALA A 312 -22.99 -21.75 -6.53
N LYS A 313 -23.55 -20.88 -5.68
CA LYS A 313 -23.56 -19.42 -5.91
C LYS A 313 -22.15 -18.84 -5.90
N TYR A 314 -21.21 -19.48 -5.19
CA TYR A 314 -19.89 -18.96 -4.87
C TYR A 314 -18.75 -19.96 -5.18
N ALA A 315 -19.06 -21.22 -5.50
CA ALA A 315 -18.10 -22.27 -5.78
C ALA A 315 -17.09 -21.86 -6.87
N PHE A 316 -15.82 -22.13 -6.61
CA PHE A 316 -14.72 -21.70 -7.47
C PHE A 316 -14.24 -22.81 -8.39
N ASN A 317 -13.74 -22.47 -9.56
CA ASN A 317 -13.12 -23.44 -10.45
C ASN A 317 -11.75 -23.87 -9.90
N LYS A 318 -11.57 -25.15 -9.56
CA LYS A 318 -10.33 -25.67 -8.96
C LYS A 318 -9.13 -25.50 -9.91
N SER A 319 -9.32 -25.72 -11.21
CA SER A 319 -8.24 -25.59 -12.18
C SER A 319 -7.68 -24.19 -12.24
N HIS A 320 -8.56 -23.18 -12.19
CA HIS A 320 -8.12 -21.78 -12.13
C HIS A 320 -7.36 -21.49 -10.83
N ALA A 321 -7.89 -21.88 -9.67
CA ALA A 321 -7.21 -21.72 -8.39
C ALA A 321 -5.85 -22.41 -8.35
N ALA A 322 -5.73 -23.60 -8.92
CA ALA A 322 -4.49 -24.36 -9.00
C ALA A 322 -3.42 -23.63 -9.83
N CYS A 323 -3.79 -23.07 -10.99
CA CYS A 323 -2.86 -22.27 -11.80
C CYS A 323 -2.36 -21.05 -11.03
N TYR A 324 -3.24 -20.35 -10.31
CA TYR A 324 -2.88 -19.20 -9.48
C TYR A 324 -2.05 -19.59 -8.26
N ALA A 325 -2.32 -20.75 -7.66
CA ALA A 325 -1.53 -21.28 -6.55
C ALA A 325 -0.10 -21.61 -6.97
N VAL A 326 0.10 -22.13 -8.20
CA VAL A 326 1.46 -22.34 -8.75
C VAL A 326 2.22 -21.03 -8.84
N VAL A 327 1.61 -19.98 -9.40
CA VAL A 327 2.25 -18.66 -9.51
C VAL A 327 2.52 -18.07 -8.10
N ALA A 328 1.56 -18.20 -7.17
CA ALA A 328 1.73 -17.77 -5.80
C ALA A 328 2.90 -18.48 -5.12
N TYR A 329 3.00 -19.81 -5.29
CA TYR A 329 4.09 -20.61 -4.75
C TYR A 329 5.43 -20.26 -5.39
N GLN A 330 5.52 -20.06 -6.70
CA GLN A 330 6.74 -19.62 -7.37
C GLN A 330 7.24 -18.28 -6.83
N THR A 331 6.36 -17.32 -6.63
CA THR A 331 6.73 -16.03 -6.01
C THR A 331 7.15 -16.19 -4.55
N ALA A 332 6.48 -17.05 -3.79
CA ALA A 332 6.85 -17.36 -2.41
C ALA A 332 8.21 -18.08 -2.33
N PHE A 333 8.46 -19.03 -3.22
CA PHE A 333 9.75 -19.73 -3.33
C PHE A 333 10.91 -18.76 -3.61
N LEU A 334 10.74 -17.88 -4.60
CA LEU A 334 11.74 -16.87 -4.92
C LEU A 334 11.96 -15.92 -3.73
N LYS A 335 10.90 -15.49 -3.05
CA LYS A 335 11.02 -14.66 -1.85
C LYS A 335 11.76 -15.37 -0.71
N THR A 336 11.55 -16.68 -0.55
CA THR A 336 12.16 -17.46 0.53
C THR A 336 13.64 -17.74 0.29
N HIS A 337 13.99 -18.18 -0.92
CA HIS A 337 15.35 -18.65 -1.23
C HIS A 337 16.23 -17.60 -1.92
N TYR A 338 15.63 -16.65 -2.63
CA TYR A 338 16.31 -15.60 -3.41
C TYR A 338 15.67 -14.23 -3.15
N PRO A 339 15.58 -13.81 -1.88
CA PRO A 339 14.81 -12.61 -1.51
C PRO A 339 15.33 -11.34 -2.19
N THR A 340 16.63 -11.17 -2.31
CA THR A 340 17.24 -9.98 -2.92
C THR A 340 16.89 -9.88 -4.41
N GLN A 341 16.98 -11.00 -5.15
CA GLN A 341 16.65 -11.06 -6.57
C GLN A 341 15.14 -10.85 -6.81
N PHE A 342 14.32 -11.48 -5.99
CA PHE A 342 12.87 -11.33 -6.07
C PHE A 342 12.42 -9.89 -5.80
N MET A 343 12.91 -9.29 -4.72
CA MET A 343 12.54 -7.91 -4.36
C MET A 343 13.05 -6.89 -5.38
N ALA A 344 14.24 -7.08 -5.95
CA ALA A 344 14.74 -6.23 -7.04
C ALA A 344 13.84 -6.30 -8.28
N ALA A 345 13.43 -7.50 -8.71
CA ALA A 345 12.50 -7.69 -9.82
C ALA A 345 11.11 -7.08 -9.52
N LEU A 346 10.61 -7.28 -8.31
CA LEU A 346 9.33 -6.76 -7.86
C LEU A 346 9.31 -5.23 -7.86
N MET A 347 10.30 -4.57 -7.25
CA MET A 347 10.43 -3.11 -7.26
C MET A 347 10.58 -2.56 -8.67
N THR A 348 11.31 -3.25 -9.55
CA THR A 348 11.41 -2.87 -10.96
C THR A 348 10.06 -2.87 -11.67
N SER A 349 9.19 -3.83 -11.35
CA SER A 349 7.86 -3.93 -11.95
C SER A 349 6.92 -2.79 -11.58
N VAL A 350 7.20 -2.08 -10.49
CA VAL A 350 6.41 -0.94 -9.98
C VAL A 350 7.20 0.36 -9.94
N ILE A 351 8.27 0.46 -10.73
CA ILE A 351 9.24 1.56 -10.67
C ILE A 351 8.62 2.94 -10.87
N ASP A 352 7.53 3.03 -11.63
CA ASP A 352 6.78 4.26 -11.86
C ASP A 352 5.83 4.64 -10.70
N ASN A 353 5.68 3.77 -9.69
CA ASN A 353 4.84 3.99 -8.52
C ASN A 353 5.72 4.13 -7.26
N SER A 354 6.09 5.36 -6.94
CA SER A 354 6.97 5.66 -5.80
C SER A 354 6.42 5.20 -4.45
N THR A 355 5.09 5.16 -4.27
CA THR A 355 4.45 4.67 -3.05
C THR A 355 4.68 3.17 -2.88
N LYS A 356 4.44 2.37 -3.94
CA LYS A 356 4.72 0.93 -3.91
C LYS A 356 6.22 0.62 -3.78
N VAL A 357 7.07 1.41 -4.41
CA VAL A 357 8.53 1.29 -4.24
C VAL A 357 8.90 1.52 -2.78
N ALA A 358 8.36 2.56 -2.12
CA ALA A 358 8.61 2.85 -0.71
C ALA A 358 8.18 1.68 0.20
N GLU A 359 6.98 1.11 -0.03
CA GLU A 359 6.47 -0.06 0.69
C GLU A 359 7.43 -1.25 0.60
N TYR A 360 7.89 -1.57 -0.61
CA TYR A 360 8.83 -2.69 -0.83
C TYR A 360 10.24 -2.40 -0.31
N VAL A 361 10.70 -1.16 -0.31
CA VAL A 361 11.95 -0.74 0.35
C VAL A 361 11.86 -1.03 1.86
N MET A 362 10.73 -0.71 2.50
CA MET A 362 10.52 -1.04 3.90
C MET A 362 10.48 -2.55 4.16
N ALA A 363 9.82 -3.31 3.29
CA ALA A 363 9.82 -4.77 3.37
C ALA A 363 11.25 -5.34 3.26
N CYS A 364 12.09 -4.80 2.34
CA CYS A 364 13.50 -5.17 2.23
C CYS A 364 14.27 -4.91 3.52
N ARG A 365 14.11 -3.71 4.13
CA ARG A 365 14.76 -3.38 5.41
C ARG A 365 14.35 -4.33 6.54
N GLN A 366 13.06 -4.70 6.62
CA GLN A 366 12.57 -5.69 7.60
C GLN A 366 13.13 -7.09 7.36
N MET A 367 13.48 -7.42 6.12
CA MET A 367 14.14 -8.67 5.74
C MET A 367 15.66 -8.61 5.89
N GLY A 368 16.24 -7.49 6.34
CA GLY A 368 17.69 -7.29 6.46
C GLY A 368 18.41 -7.11 5.11
N ILE A 369 17.68 -6.66 4.08
CA ILE A 369 18.23 -6.36 2.75
C ILE A 369 18.47 -4.87 2.65
N ASP A 370 19.72 -4.46 2.46
CA ASP A 370 20.10 -3.07 2.30
C ASP A 370 19.72 -2.53 0.91
N ILE A 371 19.29 -1.28 0.87
CA ILE A 371 19.02 -0.57 -0.38
C ILE A 371 20.14 0.46 -0.59
N LEU A 372 20.92 0.25 -1.63
CA LEU A 372 22.01 1.14 -2.02
C LEU A 372 21.47 2.28 -2.91
N PRO A 373 22.02 3.50 -2.80
CA PRO A 373 21.65 4.59 -3.66
C PRO A 373 21.92 4.28 -5.14
N PRO A 374 21.30 5.02 -6.09
CA PRO A 374 21.65 4.88 -7.49
C PRO A 374 23.13 5.19 -7.73
N ASP A 375 23.73 4.60 -8.77
CA ASP A 375 25.15 4.75 -9.11
C ASP A 375 25.31 4.66 -10.63
N VAL A 376 25.98 5.62 -11.26
CA VAL A 376 26.17 5.63 -12.70
C VAL A 376 27.10 4.55 -13.21
N ASN A 377 27.99 4.06 -12.34
CA ASN A 377 28.97 3.03 -12.67
C ASN A 377 28.50 1.60 -12.41
N GLU A 378 27.45 1.42 -11.59
CA GLU A 378 26.95 0.10 -11.19
C GLU A 378 25.44 -0.07 -11.41
N GLY A 379 24.70 1.04 -11.45
CA GLY A 379 23.25 1.03 -11.58
C GLY A 379 22.80 0.52 -12.96
N GLU A 380 21.70 -0.20 -12.97
CA GLU A 380 21.00 -0.66 -14.17
C GLU A 380 19.73 0.17 -14.40
N TYR A 381 19.03 -0.09 -15.50
CA TYR A 381 17.73 0.54 -15.75
C TYR A 381 16.78 0.35 -14.58
N GLY A 382 16.55 -0.89 -14.15
CA GLY A 382 15.74 -1.25 -12.98
C GLY A 382 16.59 -1.44 -11.73
N PHE A 383 15.93 -1.86 -10.65
CA PHE A 383 16.62 -2.30 -9.45
C PHE A 383 17.47 -3.54 -9.75
N SER A 384 18.66 -3.58 -9.24
CA SER A 384 19.62 -4.66 -9.51
C SER A 384 20.28 -5.17 -8.23
N VAL A 385 20.77 -6.41 -8.26
CA VAL A 385 21.42 -7.05 -7.11
C VAL A 385 22.90 -6.67 -7.06
N SER A 386 23.35 -6.21 -5.91
CA SER A 386 24.76 -5.89 -5.62
C SER A 386 25.19 -6.62 -4.33
N GLY A 387 25.79 -7.80 -4.47
CA GLY A 387 26.05 -8.68 -3.33
C GLY A 387 24.75 -9.13 -2.65
N ASN A 388 24.58 -8.82 -1.37
CA ASN A 388 23.36 -9.07 -0.60
C ASN A 388 22.43 -7.86 -0.52
N ALA A 389 22.73 -6.78 -1.23
CA ALA A 389 21.96 -5.55 -1.25
C ALA A 389 21.29 -5.34 -2.62
N ILE A 390 20.36 -4.41 -2.67
CA ILE A 390 19.68 -3.98 -3.89
C ILE A 390 20.12 -2.56 -4.23
N ARG A 391 20.67 -2.37 -5.43
CA ARG A 391 20.98 -1.06 -5.99
C ARG A 391 19.73 -0.41 -6.56
N TYR A 392 19.51 0.86 -6.23
CA TYR A 392 18.37 1.63 -6.73
C TYR A 392 18.44 1.81 -8.25
N GLY A 393 17.34 1.55 -8.95
CA GLY A 393 17.25 1.63 -10.39
C GLY A 393 17.38 3.06 -10.94
N LEU A 394 18.17 3.26 -11.99
CA LEU A 394 18.37 4.59 -12.57
C LEU A 394 17.09 5.19 -13.16
N SER A 395 16.16 4.37 -13.65
CA SER A 395 14.89 4.84 -14.21
C SER A 395 13.90 5.34 -13.13
N ALA A 396 14.14 5.04 -11.87
CA ALA A 396 13.36 5.58 -10.75
C ALA A 396 13.73 7.03 -10.41
N ILE A 397 14.83 7.57 -10.96
CA ILE A 397 15.20 8.97 -10.80
C ILE A 397 14.27 9.82 -11.68
N LYS A 398 13.52 10.72 -11.07
CA LYS A 398 12.55 11.58 -11.77
C LYS A 398 13.19 12.37 -12.92
N SER A 399 12.45 12.52 -13.98
CA SER A 399 12.83 13.28 -15.20
C SER A 399 14.02 12.70 -15.99
N LEU A 400 14.44 11.47 -15.70
CA LEU A 400 15.37 10.75 -16.56
C LEU A 400 14.60 9.88 -17.55
N GLY A 401 14.79 10.14 -18.82
CA GLY A 401 14.18 9.35 -19.89
C GLY A 401 14.92 8.03 -20.12
N ARG A 402 14.19 7.01 -20.59
CA ARG A 402 14.75 5.71 -20.95
C ARG A 402 15.97 5.82 -21.91
N PRO A 403 15.96 6.67 -22.96
CA PRO A 403 17.11 6.81 -23.87
C PRO A 403 18.41 7.22 -23.16
N VAL A 404 18.33 8.14 -22.19
CA VAL A 404 19.50 8.59 -21.42
C VAL A 404 20.14 7.43 -20.65
N ILE A 405 19.31 6.60 -20.03
CA ILE A 405 19.79 5.46 -19.23
C ILE A 405 20.36 4.36 -20.14
N GLU A 406 19.71 4.09 -21.26
CA GLU A 406 20.22 3.12 -22.25
C GLU A 406 21.56 3.56 -22.82
N THR A 407 21.72 4.84 -23.17
CA THR A 407 23.00 5.41 -23.60
C THR A 407 24.06 5.28 -22.51
N LEU A 408 23.73 5.59 -21.25
CA LEU A 408 24.64 5.47 -20.10
C LEU A 408 25.14 4.04 -19.93
N VAL A 409 24.22 3.08 -19.92
CA VAL A 409 24.56 1.66 -19.70
C VAL A 409 25.39 1.13 -20.86
N ASN A 410 25.07 1.44 -22.11
CA ASN A 410 25.80 1.02 -23.29
C ASN A 410 27.22 1.64 -23.30
N GLU A 411 27.31 2.97 -23.09
CA GLU A 411 28.57 3.68 -23.06
C GLU A 411 29.54 3.10 -21.99
N ARG A 412 29.01 2.84 -20.81
CA ARG A 412 29.77 2.20 -19.72
C ARG A 412 30.21 0.78 -20.08
N SER A 413 29.36 0.01 -20.76
CA SER A 413 29.66 -1.36 -21.15
C SER A 413 30.73 -1.45 -22.23
N GLU A 414 30.75 -0.50 -23.17
CA GLU A 414 31.68 -0.46 -24.28
C GLU A 414 33.03 0.16 -23.89
N ASN A 415 33.01 1.28 -23.14
CA ASN A 415 34.18 2.11 -22.88
C ASN A 415 34.61 2.09 -21.39
N GLY A 416 34.01 1.21 -20.55
CA GLY A 416 34.35 1.05 -19.15
C GLY A 416 33.73 2.12 -18.24
N LYS A 417 34.00 1.98 -16.93
CA LYS A 417 33.44 2.89 -15.90
C LYS A 417 33.83 4.34 -16.15
N PHE A 418 32.92 5.25 -15.82
CA PHE A 418 33.18 6.68 -15.80
C PHE A 418 34.14 7.03 -14.66
N LYS A 419 35.14 7.86 -14.93
CA LYS A 419 36.21 8.18 -13.99
C LYS A 419 35.83 9.33 -13.04
N ASN A 420 35.20 10.36 -13.55
CA ASN A 420 34.80 11.56 -12.83
C ASN A 420 33.64 12.26 -13.53
N LEU A 421 33.15 13.36 -12.97
CA LEU A 421 32.01 14.12 -13.47
C LEU A 421 32.28 14.67 -14.91
N ARG A 422 33.50 15.12 -15.21
CA ARG A 422 33.86 15.62 -16.53
C ARG A 422 33.85 14.51 -17.59
N ASP A 423 34.50 13.39 -17.32
CA ASP A 423 34.50 12.20 -18.18
C ASP A 423 33.06 11.71 -18.48
N PHE A 424 32.20 11.74 -17.48
CA PHE A 424 30.78 11.41 -17.66
C PHE A 424 30.09 12.39 -18.64
N ILE A 425 30.27 13.71 -18.46
CA ILE A 425 29.62 14.72 -19.28
C ILE A 425 30.14 14.68 -20.73
N GLU A 426 31.45 14.48 -20.92
CA GLU A 426 32.07 14.35 -22.24
C GLU A 426 31.56 13.11 -23.00
N ARG A 427 31.50 11.96 -22.34
CA ARG A 427 31.07 10.68 -22.95
C ARG A 427 29.58 10.61 -23.20
N MET A 428 28.75 11.20 -22.33
CA MET A 428 27.31 11.26 -22.52
C MET A 428 26.84 12.32 -23.52
N GLY A 429 27.68 13.31 -23.81
CA GLY A 429 27.42 14.35 -24.81
C GLY A 429 26.07 15.07 -24.62
N LYS A 430 25.23 15.08 -25.65
CA LYS A 430 23.94 15.80 -25.64
C LYS A 430 22.92 15.23 -24.64
N GLU A 431 23.08 13.98 -24.22
CA GLU A 431 22.19 13.35 -23.23
C GLU A 431 22.45 13.89 -21.80
N ALA A 432 23.68 14.40 -21.53
CA ALA A 432 24.08 15.01 -20.27
C ALA A 432 23.67 16.50 -20.18
N ASN A 433 22.37 16.79 -20.34
CA ASN A 433 21.90 18.17 -20.13
C ASN A 433 21.94 18.55 -18.62
N LYS A 434 21.94 19.86 -18.33
CA LYS A 434 22.10 20.40 -16.98
C LYS A 434 21.10 19.78 -15.97
N ARG A 435 19.84 19.57 -16.35
CA ARG A 435 18.81 18.98 -15.50
C ARG A 435 19.10 17.51 -15.20
N THR A 436 19.55 16.76 -16.19
CA THR A 436 19.97 15.36 -16.02
C THR A 436 21.11 15.25 -15.01
N ILE A 437 22.15 16.07 -15.17
CA ILE A 437 23.31 16.07 -14.26
C ILE A 437 22.90 16.48 -12.85
N GLU A 438 22.10 17.53 -12.71
CA GLU A 438 21.57 17.96 -11.40
C GLU A 438 20.81 16.84 -10.68
N ASN A 439 19.96 16.09 -11.40
CA ASN A 439 19.21 14.99 -10.81
C ASN A 439 20.11 13.81 -10.41
N PHE A 440 21.17 13.52 -11.17
CA PHE A 440 22.17 12.52 -10.78
C PHE A 440 22.94 12.95 -9.51
N ILE A 441 23.33 14.24 -9.40
CA ILE A 441 23.96 14.75 -8.18
C ILE A 441 23.01 14.63 -6.99
N LYS A 442 21.77 15.15 -7.11
CA LYS A 442 20.76 15.13 -6.03
C LYS A 442 20.43 13.71 -5.58
N SER A 443 20.38 12.75 -6.49
CA SER A 443 20.08 11.35 -6.19
C SER A 443 21.26 10.58 -5.55
N GLY A 444 22.46 11.14 -5.56
CA GLY A 444 23.69 10.45 -5.14
C GLY A 444 24.29 9.51 -6.17
N ALA A 445 23.80 9.54 -7.42
CA ALA A 445 24.30 8.65 -8.46
C ALA A 445 25.76 8.94 -8.85
N PHE A 446 26.30 10.10 -8.48
CA PHE A 446 27.70 10.48 -8.64
C PHE A 446 28.55 10.40 -7.37
N ASP A 447 28.04 9.82 -6.30
CA ASP A 447 28.80 9.62 -5.05
C ASP A 447 30.01 8.69 -5.26
N CYS A 448 30.05 7.95 -6.37
CA CYS A 448 31.20 7.15 -6.80
C CYS A 448 32.37 7.99 -7.34
N PHE A 449 32.20 9.29 -7.60
CA PHE A 449 33.22 10.20 -8.07
C PHE A 449 33.89 10.95 -6.90
N GLU A 450 35.05 11.57 -7.17
CA GLU A 450 35.69 12.46 -6.22
C GLU A 450 34.83 13.68 -5.89
N GLY A 451 34.94 14.13 -4.64
CA GLY A 451 34.20 15.28 -4.12
C GLY A 451 32.84 14.92 -3.54
N ASN A 452 32.22 15.88 -2.91
CA ASN A 452 30.89 15.75 -2.33
C ASN A 452 29.82 16.36 -3.24
N ARG A 453 28.53 16.09 -2.99
CA ARG A 453 27.42 16.56 -3.81
C ARG A 453 27.37 18.09 -3.91
N ARG A 454 27.73 18.82 -2.85
CA ARG A 454 27.76 20.29 -2.85
C ARG A 454 28.85 20.83 -3.77
N GLN A 455 30.03 20.23 -3.78
CA GLN A 455 31.11 20.57 -4.69
C GLN A 455 30.70 20.34 -6.13
N GLN A 456 30.16 19.16 -6.44
CA GLN A 456 29.66 18.80 -7.77
C GLN A 456 28.57 19.77 -8.23
N MET A 457 27.64 20.16 -7.36
CA MET A 457 26.56 21.11 -7.66
C MET A 457 27.08 22.51 -8.00
N LEU A 458 28.20 22.94 -7.44
CA LEU A 458 28.79 24.23 -7.72
C LEU A 458 29.50 24.29 -9.08
N VAL A 459 30.03 23.17 -9.58
CA VAL A 459 30.88 23.15 -10.78
C VAL A 459 30.20 22.57 -12.03
N TYR A 460 29.17 21.70 -11.89
CA TYR A 460 28.61 20.94 -13.02
C TYR A 460 28.17 21.82 -14.19
N SER A 461 27.55 22.96 -13.88
CA SER A 461 27.04 23.86 -14.94
C SER A 461 28.17 24.44 -15.79
N GLN A 462 29.33 24.77 -15.15
CA GLN A 462 30.51 25.27 -15.86
C GLN A 462 31.13 24.16 -16.71
N ILE A 463 31.21 22.94 -16.21
CA ILE A 463 31.74 21.77 -16.94
C ILE A 463 30.88 21.50 -18.18
N VAL A 464 29.54 21.48 -18.05
CA VAL A 464 28.63 21.29 -19.20
C VAL A 464 28.81 22.36 -20.25
N ASP A 465 28.93 23.64 -19.86
CA ASP A 465 29.11 24.75 -20.78
C ASP A 465 30.49 24.69 -21.46
N ASP A 466 31.52 24.24 -20.78
CA ASP A 466 32.89 24.09 -21.31
C ASP A 466 32.96 22.95 -22.33
N VAL A 467 32.41 21.78 -22.00
CA VAL A 467 32.33 20.61 -22.90
C VAL A 467 31.55 20.99 -24.18
N ALA A 468 30.39 21.65 -24.05
CA ALA A 468 29.58 22.06 -25.18
C ALA A 468 30.31 23.10 -26.10
N ARG A 469 31.17 23.95 -25.53
CA ARG A 469 32.03 24.86 -26.30
C ARG A 469 33.10 24.12 -27.07
N ASN A 470 33.75 23.16 -26.42
CA ASN A 470 34.81 22.36 -27.04
C ASN A 470 34.29 21.49 -28.18
N GLU A 471 33.11 20.88 -28.03
CA GLU A 471 32.45 20.14 -29.12
C GLU A 471 32.14 21.06 -30.35
N LYS A 472 31.62 22.27 -30.13
CA LYS A 472 31.37 23.20 -31.23
C LYS A 472 32.62 23.62 -31.95
N ASN A 473 33.71 23.87 -31.24
CA ASN A 473 35.00 24.24 -31.80
C ASN A 473 35.60 23.10 -32.64
N SER A 474 35.51 21.87 -32.17
CA SER A 474 35.95 20.68 -32.89
C SER A 474 35.16 20.46 -34.19
N LEU A 475 33.84 20.65 -34.18
CA LEU A 475 32.96 20.52 -35.36
C LEU A 475 33.24 21.61 -36.41
N THR A 476 33.75 22.79 -36.02
CA THR A 476 34.11 23.88 -36.94
C THR A 476 35.54 23.78 -37.48
N GLY A 477 36.29 22.74 -37.11
CA GLY A 477 37.68 22.53 -37.54
C GLY A 477 38.67 23.54 -36.94
N GLN A 478 38.25 24.32 -35.94
CA GLN A 478 39.14 25.18 -35.15
C GLN A 478 39.83 24.33 -34.07
N MET A 479 41.13 24.08 -34.27
CA MET A 479 41.96 23.52 -33.21
C MET A 479 42.02 24.48 -32.02
N SER A 480 41.74 23.98 -30.83
CA SER A 480 41.92 24.73 -29.60
C SER A 480 43.41 24.91 -29.31
N LEU A 481 43.77 26.03 -28.71
CA LEU A 481 45.15 26.25 -28.21
C LEU A 481 45.57 25.14 -27.22
N PHE A 482 44.60 24.50 -26.57
CA PHE A 482 44.78 23.40 -25.63
C PHE A 482 45.15 22.05 -26.30
N ASP A 483 44.94 21.88 -27.60
CA ASP A 483 45.32 20.65 -28.31
C ASP A 483 46.86 20.52 -28.47
N PHE A 484 47.56 21.61 -28.26
CA PHE A 484 49.03 21.70 -28.38
C PHE A 484 49.78 21.76 -27.04
N VAL A 485 49.05 21.67 -25.90
CA VAL A 485 49.60 21.78 -24.55
C VAL A 485 49.70 20.39 -23.96
N ASP A 486 50.78 20.14 -23.19
CA ASP A 486 50.99 18.88 -22.47
C ASP A 486 49.94 18.61 -21.37
N GLU A 487 49.82 17.35 -20.96
CA GLU A 487 48.79 16.92 -19.98
C GLU A 487 48.94 17.64 -18.63
N GLU A 488 50.15 18.01 -18.22
CA GLU A 488 50.35 18.73 -16.95
C GLU A 488 49.77 20.16 -17.01
N THR A 489 49.92 20.83 -18.13
CA THR A 489 49.34 22.17 -18.32
C THR A 489 47.83 22.13 -18.55
N LYS A 490 47.30 21.05 -19.15
CA LYS A 490 45.83 20.83 -19.23
C LYS A 490 45.21 20.71 -17.85
N ALA A 491 45.88 20.01 -16.93
CA ALA A 491 45.40 19.84 -15.55
C ALA A 491 45.36 21.14 -14.74
N GLU A 492 46.20 22.16 -15.09
CA GLU A 492 46.13 23.48 -14.44
C GLU A 492 44.87 24.27 -14.80
N PHE A 493 44.31 24.01 -15.97
CA PHE A 493 43.11 24.69 -16.48
C PHE A 493 41.81 23.91 -16.24
N GLU A 494 41.88 22.70 -15.64
CA GLU A 494 40.69 21.96 -15.23
C GLU A 494 39.94 22.73 -14.13
N ILE A 495 38.59 22.66 -14.22
CA ILE A 495 37.72 23.24 -13.21
C ILE A 495 37.93 22.49 -11.89
N LYS A 496 38.63 23.14 -10.96
CA LYS A 496 38.93 22.55 -9.63
C LYS A 496 37.68 22.51 -8.75
N MET A 497 37.52 21.42 -8.05
CA MET A 497 36.47 21.31 -7.05
C MET A 497 36.74 22.33 -5.90
N PRO A 498 35.74 23.15 -5.52
CA PRO A 498 35.89 24.09 -4.41
C PRO A 498 36.00 23.35 -3.07
N ASP A 499 36.82 23.87 -2.16
CA ASP A 499 36.92 23.30 -0.79
C ASP A 499 35.73 23.74 0.05
N VAL A 500 34.62 23.01 -0.03
CA VAL A 500 33.39 23.24 0.73
C VAL A 500 32.91 21.95 1.38
N PRO A 501 32.37 22.01 2.61
CA PRO A 501 31.80 20.82 3.26
C PRO A 501 30.54 20.36 2.54
N GLU A 502 30.16 19.09 2.73
CA GLU A 502 28.91 18.51 2.21
C GLU A 502 27.68 19.23 2.75
N TYR A 503 26.56 19.08 2.06
CA TYR A 503 25.25 19.48 2.55
C TYR A 503 24.89 18.79 3.88
N GLY A 504 24.10 19.45 4.71
CA GLY A 504 23.60 18.83 5.92
C GLY A 504 22.70 17.61 5.61
N LYS A 505 22.64 16.65 6.53
CA LYS A 505 21.82 15.42 6.35
C LYS A 505 20.38 15.73 5.94
N LYS A 506 19.77 16.78 6.50
CA LYS A 506 18.42 17.22 6.17
C LYS A 506 18.29 17.62 4.69
N GLU A 507 19.29 18.35 4.17
CA GLU A 507 19.27 18.80 2.77
C GLU A 507 19.48 17.61 1.80
N LEU A 508 20.38 16.70 2.13
CA LEU A 508 20.62 15.47 1.33
C LEU A 508 19.36 14.62 1.23
N LEU A 509 18.67 14.41 2.35
CA LEU A 509 17.41 13.68 2.38
C LEU A 509 16.29 14.40 1.60
N ALA A 510 16.26 15.73 1.66
CA ALA A 510 15.33 16.52 0.85
C ALA A 510 15.57 16.37 -0.65
N PHE A 511 16.84 16.33 -1.09
CA PHE A 511 17.19 16.04 -2.47
C PHE A 511 16.77 14.65 -2.92
N GLU A 512 17.02 13.62 -2.09
CA GLU A 512 16.57 12.27 -2.38
C GLU A 512 15.04 12.21 -2.52
N LYS A 513 14.29 12.81 -1.60
CA LYS A 513 12.84 12.89 -1.67
C LYS A 513 12.33 13.60 -2.92
N GLU A 514 12.99 14.70 -3.32
CA GLU A 514 12.67 15.45 -4.54
C GLU A 514 12.80 14.57 -5.79
N VAL A 515 13.94 13.90 -5.95
CA VAL A 515 14.28 13.24 -7.23
C VAL A 515 13.97 11.73 -7.26
N LEU A 516 13.97 11.05 -6.11
CA LEU A 516 13.63 9.62 -6.00
C LEU A 516 12.20 9.39 -5.52
N GLY A 517 11.58 10.39 -4.87
CA GLY A 517 10.26 10.28 -4.26
C GLY A 517 10.25 9.58 -2.89
N ILE A 518 11.40 9.04 -2.46
CA ILE A 518 11.60 8.34 -1.19
C ILE A 518 12.94 8.74 -0.57
N TYR A 519 13.13 8.39 0.70
CA TYR A 519 14.42 8.50 1.38
C TYR A 519 15.19 7.17 1.25
N VAL A 520 16.37 7.19 0.66
CA VAL A 520 17.21 6.00 0.44
C VAL A 520 18.29 5.89 1.51
N SER A 521 19.02 6.97 1.77
CA SER A 521 20.16 6.98 2.69
C SER A 521 19.80 7.04 4.17
N GLY A 522 18.50 7.20 4.52
CA GLY A 522 18.00 7.29 5.88
C GLY A 522 16.59 7.91 5.90
N HIS A 523 16.05 8.12 7.09
CA HIS A 523 14.78 8.84 7.25
C HIS A 523 14.96 10.01 8.23
N PRO A 524 14.28 11.16 8.03
CA PRO A 524 14.39 12.27 8.97
C PRO A 524 13.92 11.97 10.42
N LEU A 525 13.22 10.84 10.60
CA LEU A 525 12.79 10.35 11.91
C LEU A 525 13.74 9.32 12.53
N ASP A 526 14.82 8.91 11.86
CA ASP A 526 15.75 7.87 12.38
C ASP A 526 16.34 8.24 13.74
N GLU A 527 16.65 9.52 13.92
CA GLU A 527 17.19 10.04 15.18
C GLU A 527 16.18 10.02 16.33
N TYR A 528 14.89 9.89 16.01
CA TYR A 528 13.76 9.93 16.93
C TYR A 528 13.05 8.59 17.09
N ILE A 529 13.64 7.49 16.57
CA ILE A 529 12.97 6.19 16.46
C ILE A 529 12.49 5.65 17.82
N ASP A 530 13.28 5.80 18.88
CA ASP A 530 12.91 5.36 20.22
C ASP A 530 11.71 6.14 20.76
N MET A 531 11.73 7.46 20.56
CA MET A 531 10.63 8.35 20.93
C MET A 531 9.38 8.01 20.08
N TRP A 532 9.55 7.85 18.79
CA TRP A 532 8.48 7.52 17.88
C TRP A 532 7.79 6.19 18.27
N ASN A 533 8.57 5.14 18.52
CA ASN A 533 8.06 3.84 18.96
C ASN A 533 7.30 3.91 20.29
N LYS A 534 7.72 4.78 21.20
CA LYS A 534 7.13 4.93 22.52
C LYS A 534 5.76 5.63 22.49
N TYR A 535 5.62 6.66 21.66
CA TYR A 535 4.43 7.54 21.65
C TYR A 535 3.44 7.20 20.52
N THR A 536 3.84 6.46 19.49
CA THR A 536 2.98 6.11 18.36
C THR A 536 2.17 4.84 18.64
N THR A 537 0.86 4.90 18.42
CA THR A 537 -0.05 3.74 18.59
C THR A 537 -0.50 3.15 17.26
N ALA A 538 -0.48 3.92 16.17
CA ALA A 538 -0.80 3.49 14.82
C ALA A 538 0.21 4.06 13.82
N ARG A 539 0.50 3.31 12.77
CA ARG A 539 1.39 3.69 11.67
C ARG A 539 0.56 4.26 10.52
N THR A 540 1.17 5.06 9.66
CA THR A 540 0.48 5.58 8.47
C THR A 540 0.03 4.48 7.50
N SER A 541 0.75 3.36 7.45
CA SER A 541 0.35 2.17 6.67
C SER A 541 -0.93 1.50 7.15
N ASP A 542 -1.30 1.67 8.42
CA ASP A 542 -2.51 1.06 8.99
C ASP A 542 -3.80 1.73 8.47
N PHE A 543 -3.67 2.88 7.79
CA PHE A 543 -4.77 3.66 7.19
C PHE A 543 -4.95 3.41 5.69
N GLU A 544 -4.13 2.56 5.06
CA GLU A 544 -4.35 2.21 3.66
C GLU A 544 -5.67 1.46 3.51
N PRO A 545 -6.44 1.71 2.43
CA PRO A 545 -7.65 0.95 2.18
C PRO A 545 -7.27 -0.52 2.01
N GLU A 546 -8.08 -1.40 2.56
CA GLU A 546 -8.00 -2.81 2.18
C GLU A 546 -8.24 -2.90 0.67
N ASP A 547 -7.39 -3.60 -0.07
CA ASP A 547 -7.47 -3.69 -1.53
C ASP A 547 -8.88 -4.03 -2.00
N GLU A 548 -9.44 -3.25 -2.95
CA GLU A 548 -10.82 -3.35 -3.45
C GLU A 548 -11.19 -4.73 -4.01
N ASP A 549 -10.22 -5.57 -4.38
CA ASP A 549 -10.46 -6.95 -4.82
C ASP A 549 -10.89 -7.90 -3.67
N ALA A 550 -10.76 -7.48 -2.41
CA ALA A 550 -11.15 -8.26 -1.24
C ALA A 550 -12.53 -7.89 -0.66
N GLN A 551 -13.17 -6.78 -1.08
CA GLN A 551 -14.42 -6.29 -0.51
C GLN A 551 -15.53 -6.16 -1.55
N GLN A 552 -16.31 -7.22 -1.74
CA GLN A 552 -17.73 -7.16 -2.11
C GLN A 552 -18.46 -8.32 -1.42
N PRO A 553 -19.63 -8.16 -0.93
CA PRO A 553 -20.26 -7.23 0.02
C PRO A 553 -20.79 -7.92 1.28
N GLN A 554 -20.38 -7.54 2.44
CA GLN A 554 -21.10 -7.84 3.69
C GLN A 554 -21.72 -6.56 4.33
N MET A 555 -22.32 -5.68 3.53
CA MET A 555 -22.96 -4.47 4.05
C MET A 555 -24.49 -4.46 3.95
N ALA A 556 -25.14 -5.63 3.87
CA ALA A 556 -26.62 -5.67 3.85
C ALA A 556 -27.29 -5.74 5.23
N GLU A 557 -26.59 -6.04 6.34
CA GLU A 557 -27.24 -6.20 7.65
C GLU A 557 -26.69 -5.33 8.80
N ARG A 558 -25.73 -4.44 8.58
CA ARG A 558 -25.18 -3.58 9.67
C ARG A 558 -25.35 -2.07 9.45
N THR A 559 -26.16 -1.63 8.52
CA THR A 559 -26.44 -0.21 8.27
C THR A 559 -27.49 0.41 9.18
N GLN A 560 -27.69 -0.07 10.39
CA GLN A 560 -28.63 0.59 11.33
C GLN A 560 -27.96 1.42 12.42
N ASN A 561 -26.63 1.57 12.43
CA ASN A 561 -25.94 2.42 13.41
C ASN A 561 -24.81 3.25 12.80
N VAL A 562 -25.03 3.92 11.67
CA VAL A 562 -24.18 5.04 11.29
C VAL A 562 -24.71 6.25 12.06
N LEU A 563 -24.10 6.51 13.19
CA LEU A 563 -24.30 7.79 13.91
C LEU A 563 -24.00 8.93 12.94
N ARG A 564 -25.04 9.65 12.56
CA ARG A 564 -24.92 10.99 11.98
C ARG A 564 -24.05 11.80 12.92
N VAL A 565 -22.90 12.24 12.48
CA VAL A 565 -22.24 13.39 13.09
C VAL A 565 -23.06 14.61 12.67
N ASP A 566 -24.06 14.92 13.46
CA ASP A 566 -24.82 16.15 13.32
C ASP A 566 -23.91 17.31 13.70
N MET A 567 -23.50 18.07 12.68
CA MET A 567 -22.65 19.25 12.82
C MET A 567 -23.26 20.33 13.74
N SER A 568 -24.54 20.24 14.09
CA SER A 568 -25.23 21.15 14.98
C SER A 568 -24.94 20.91 16.47
N GLU A 569 -24.57 19.69 16.86
CA GLU A 569 -24.24 19.36 18.26
C GLU A 569 -22.86 19.88 18.68
N TYR A 570 -21.95 20.07 17.74
CA TYR A 570 -20.63 20.65 18.03
C TYR A 570 -20.60 22.19 18.06
N MET A 571 -21.70 22.85 17.68
CA MET A 571 -21.78 24.31 17.61
C MET A 571 -22.46 24.97 18.82
N ASN A 572 -23.14 24.22 19.69
CA ASN A 572 -23.94 24.79 20.78
C ASN A 572 -23.74 24.10 22.12
N THR A 573 -22.55 24.28 22.73
CA THR A 573 -22.42 24.11 24.16
C THR A 573 -21.81 25.37 24.78
N PRO A 574 -22.61 26.26 25.39
CA PRO A 574 -22.07 27.31 26.25
C PRO A 574 -21.93 26.77 27.65
N GLY A 575 -20.73 26.73 28.16
CA GLY A 575 -20.57 26.51 29.60
C GLY A 575 -19.27 25.84 30.03
N GLY A 576 -18.35 26.64 30.51
CA GLY A 576 -17.56 26.34 31.68
C GLY A 576 -16.50 25.24 31.53
N VAL A 577 -15.36 25.60 31.01
CA VAL A 577 -14.12 24.88 31.24
C VAL A 577 -13.77 25.03 32.72
N LYS A 578 -13.99 23.96 33.48
CA LYS A 578 -13.25 23.77 34.75
C LYS A 578 -11.91 23.16 34.35
N ASP A 579 -10.84 23.77 34.89
CA ASP A 579 -9.48 23.23 34.82
C ASP A 579 -9.44 21.78 35.25
N TYR A 580 -9.42 20.89 34.26
CA TYR A 580 -9.10 19.49 34.46
C TYR A 580 -7.67 19.28 33.96
N VAL A 581 -6.74 19.28 34.90
CA VAL A 581 -5.40 18.74 34.71
C VAL A 581 -5.58 17.23 34.80
N PRO A 582 -5.46 16.48 33.72
CA PRO A 582 -5.51 15.03 33.84
C PRO A 582 -4.25 14.58 34.54
N ASP A 583 -4.43 13.88 35.66
CA ASP A 583 -3.39 13.03 36.22
C ASP A 583 -2.84 12.14 35.10
N TYR A 584 -1.51 12.11 34.99
CA TYR A 584 -0.79 11.21 34.10
C TYR A 584 -1.27 9.79 34.40
N VAL A 585 -2.01 9.20 33.49
CA VAL A 585 -2.20 7.75 33.47
C VAL A 585 -0.81 7.17 33.22
N ASP A 586 -0.27 6.56 34.26
CA ASP A 586 0.93 5.74 34.19
C ASP A 586 0.61 4.56 33.27
N VAL A 587 0.93 4.71 31.98
CA VAL A 587 0.86 3.61 31.04
C VAL A 587 2.02 2.72 31.42
N GLY A 588 1.72 1.66 32.16
CA GLY A 588 2.65 0.67 32.66
C GLY A 588 3.68 0.30 31.58
N SER A 589 4.93 0.25 31.98
CA SER A 589 6.07 -0.13 31.14
C SER A 589 5.71 -1.40 30.35
N PRO A 590 5.85 -1.41 29.03
CA PRO A 590 5.70 -2.64 28.29
C PRO A 590 6.88 -3.55 28.66
N SER A 591 6.57 -4.70 29.27
CA SER A 591 7.49 -5.82 29.34
C SER A 591 7.88 -6.21 27.91
N ASP A 592 9.18 -6.36 27.66
CA ASP A 592 9.79 -6.90 26.45
C ASP A 592 9.13 -8.20 26.01
N GLU A 593 9.15 -8.42 24.68
CA GLU A 593 8.80 -9.64 23.97
C GLU A 593 7.30 -9.93 23.80
N GLY A 594 6.76 -9.40 22.72
CA GLY A 594 5.46 -9.79 22.18
C GLY A 594 5.08 -8.92 21.00
N GLY A 595 5.20 -9.45 19.77
CA GLY A 595 4.68 -8.80 18.56
C GLY A 595 3.23 -8.38 18.78
N ARG A 596 2.96 -7.08 18.70
CA ARG A 596 1.61 -6.56 18.85
C ARG A 596 0.77 -6.97 17.64
N ASP A 597 -0.07 -7.97 17.83
CA ASP A 597 -1.18 -8.30 16.94
C ASP A 597 -2.25 -7.21 17.15
N LYS A 598 -2.12 -6.07 16.43
CA LYS A 598 -3.16 -5.05 16.39
C LYS A 598 -4.13 -5.44 15.29
N GLY A 599 -5.36 -5.77 15.64
CA GLY A 599 -6.46 -5.90 14.70
C GLY A 599 -6.58 -4.64 13.83
N ALA A 600 -7.20 -4.74 12.65
CA ALA A 600 -7.45 -3.63 11.74
C ALA A 600 -8.09 -2.44 12.46
N LEU A 601 -7.66 -1.21 12.10
CA LEU A 601 -8.24 0.01 12.67
C LEU A 601 -9.74 0.07 12.37
N ARG A 602 -10.51 0.53 13.35
CA ARG A 602 -11.96 0.73 13.21
C ARG A 602 -12.30 2.21 13.15
N ASP A 603 -13.38 2.53 12.48
CA ASP A 603 -13.89 3.91 12.49
C ASP A 603 -14.20 4.36 13.94
N GLY A 604 -13.68 5.53 14.31
CA GLY A 604 -13.83 6.07 15.66
C GLY A 604 -12.73 5.66 16.67
N ASP A 605 -11.82 4.75 16.33
CA ASP A 605 -10.69 4.38 17.21
C ASP A 605 -9.82 5.58 17.55
N GLU A 606 -9.38 5.68 18.80
CA GLU A 606 -8.41 6.70 19.21
C GLU A 606 -6.98 6.22 18.94
N VAL A 607 -6.25 7.01 18.17
CA VAL A 607 -4.87 6.69 17.77
C VAL A 607 -3.95 7.88 17.98
N THR A 608 -2.66 7.58 18.13
CA THR A 608 -1.58 8.56 18.06
C THR A 608 -0.63 8.16 16.94
N ILE A 609 -0.50 9.02 15.94
CA ILE A 609 0.47 8.90 14.86
C ILE A 609 1.63 9.86 15.11
N GLY A 610 2.82 9.50 14.67
CA GLY A 610 4.00 10.35 14.74
C GLY A 610 4.63 10.51 13.37
N GLY A 611 4.94 11.74 12.95
CA GLY A 611 5.49 11.97 11.62
C GLY A 611 5.91 13.41 11.35
N ILE A 612 6.25 13.66 10.09
CA ILE A 612 6.60 14.98 9.56
C ILE A 612 5.42 15.48 8.74
N ILE A 613 5.06 16.73 8.90
CA ILE A 613 4.06 17.38 8.07
C ILE A 613 4.67 17.67 6.68
N THR A 614 4.15 17.02 5.65
CA THR A 614 4.64 17.17 4.26
C THR A 614 3.78 18.09 3.42
N ASP A 615 2.50 18.23 3.75
CA ASP A 615 1.58 19.16 3.05
C ASP A 615 0.54 19.73 4.02
N LYS A 616 0.09 20.95 3.72
CA LYS A 616 -0.94 21.66 4.47
C LYS A 616 -1.84 22.45 3.54
N THR A 617 -3.08 22.06 3.45
CA THR A 617 -4.11 22.79 2.71
C THR A 617 -5.13 23.42 3.67
N VAL A 618 -5.23 24.75 3.64
CA VAL A 618 -6.20 25.51 4.46
C VAL A 618 -7.45 25.81 3.62
N LYS A 619 -8.63 25.53 4.17
CA LYS A 619 -9.91 25.80 3.54
C LYS A 619 -10.84 26.56 4.49
N SER A 620 -11.73 27.40 3.92
CA SER A 620 -12.79 28.05 4.68
C SER A 620 -14.03 27.14 4.73
N THR A 621 -14.59 26.99 5.93
CA THR A 621 -15.89 26.31 6.13
C THR A 621 -17.05 27.16 5.61
N LYS A 622 -18.24 26.59 5.53
CA LYS A 622 -19.47 27.32 5.18
C LYS A 622 -19.77 28.48 6.13
N THR A 623 -19.26 28.44 7.36
CA THR A 623 -19.38 29.47 8.38
C THR A 623 -18.22 30.47 8.36
N ASN A 624 -17.42 30.50 7.30
CA ASN A 624 -16.25 31.35 7.10
C ASN A 624 -15.16 31.21 8.15
N GLN A 625 -15.06 30.04 8.79
CA GLN A 625 -13.98 29.67 9.72
C GLN A 625 -12.91 28.86 8.97
N LEU A 626 -11.64 29.01 9.35
CA LEU A 626 -10.55 28.29 8.71
C LEU A 626 -10.40 26.88 9.33
N MET A 627 -10.26 25.88 8.49
CA MET A 627 -9.89 24.51 8.81
C MET A 627 -8.70 24.09 7.95
N ALA A 628 -7.98 23.05 8.35
CA ALA A 628 -6.85 22.53 7.57
C ALA A 628 -6.97 21.03 7.32
N PHE A 629 -6.38 20.62 6.20
CA PHE A 629 -6.03 19.25 5.88
C PHE A 629 -4.51 19.20 5.90
N VAL A 630 -3.97 18.30 6.71
CA VAL A 630 -2.52 18.19 6.94
C VAL A 630 -2.11 16.77 6.59
N THR A 631 -1.10 16.62 5.73
CA THR A 631 -0.54 15.31 5.41
C THR A 631 0.66 15.04 6.31
N VAL A 632 0.59 13.96 7.07
CA VAL A 632 1.66 13.49 7.96
C VAL A 632 2.31 12.27 7.35
N GLU A 633 3.63 12.30 7.23
CA GLU A 633 4.48 11.21 6.72
C GLU A 633 5.30 10.61 7.85
N ASP A 634 5.25 9.28 7.97
CA ASP A 634 6.18 8.52 8.82
C ASP A 634 7.08 7.62 7.95
N MET A 635 7.79 6.69 8.56
CA MET A 635 8.67 5.75 7.85
C MET A 635 7.92 4.75 6.97
N TYR A 636 6.59 4.64 7.12
CA TYR A 636 5.75 3.63 6.49
C TYR A 636 4.84 4.18 5.40
N GLY A 637 4.63 5.50 5.35
CA GLY A 637 3.77 6.14 4.35
C GLY A 637 3.25 7.50 4.80
N THR A 638 2.06 7.87 4.31
CA THR A 638 1.42 9.16 4.64
C THR A 638 -0.03 8.94 5.08
N VAL A 639 -0.55 9.84 5.90
CA VAL A 639 -1.97 9.88 6.28
C VAL A 639 -2.46 11.32 6.29
N GLU A 640 -3.70 11.54 5.85
CA GLU A 640 -4.34 12.86 5.90
C GLU A 640 -4.99 13.08 7.28
N VAL A 641 -4.72 14.23 7.88
CA VAL A 641 -5.29 14.66 9.16
C VAL A 641 -6.25 15.81 8.92
N ILE A 642 -7.49 15.65 9.38
CA ILE A 642 -8.52 16.68 9.32
C ILE A 642 -8.44 17.54 10.59
N VAL A 643 -8.23 18.83 10.42
CA VAL A 643 -8.10 19.79 11.52
C VAL A 643 -9.27 20.76 11.47
N PHE A 644 -10.24 20.56 12.35
CA PHE A 644 -11.41 21.44 12.44
C PHE A 644 -11.07 22.84 12.97
N PRO A 645 -11.93 23.85 12.74
CA PRO A 645 -11.59 25.25 13.00
C PRO A 645 -11.09 25.57 14.40
N ARG A 646 -11.69 24.98 15.44
CA ARG A 646 -11.26 25.19 16.82
C ARG A 646 -9.82 24.68 17.03
N SER A 647 -9.59 23.42 16.68
CA SER A 647 -8.28 22.79 16.80
C SER A 647 -7.23 23.47 15.91
N TYR A 648 -7.64 24.00 14.74
CA TYR A 648 -6.72 24.74 13.87
C TYR A 648 -6.27 26.07 14.47
N ASN A 649 -7.20 26.83 15.05
CA ASN A 649 -6.86 28.12 15.69
C ASN A 649 -5.90 27.92 16.87
N ASP A 650 -6.13 26.89 17.68
CA ASP A 650 -5.34 26.61 18.88
C ASP A 650 -3.93 26.07 18.55
N ASN A 651 -3.75 25.42 17.39
CA ASN A 651 -2.52 24.68 17.06
C ASN A 651 -1.85 25.13 15.76
N ARG A 652 -2.26 26.27 15.19
CA ARG A 652 -1.79 26.72 13.87
C ARG A 652 -0.25 26.76 13.77
N ALA A 653 0.46 27.17 14.81
CA ALA A 653 1.91 27.29 14.83
C ALA A 653 2.62 25.92 14.78
N LYS A 654 1.97 24.86 15.25
CA LYS A 654 2.52 23.48 15.26
C LYS A 654 2.21 22.68 14.00
N LEU A 655 1.33 23.22 13.16
CA LEU A 655 0.84 22.56 11.93
C LEU A 655 1.47 23.20 10.68
N GLU A 656 2.77 23.43 10.71
CA GLU A 656 3.53 23.95 9.56
C GLU A 656 4.25 22.80 8.83
N VAL A 657 4.53 23.00 7.54
CA VAL A 657 5.27 22.01 6.74
C VAL A 657 6.68 21.85 7.31
N ASP A 658 7.23 20.64 7.28
CA ASP A 658 8.50 20.20 7.87
C ASP A 658 8.51 20.06 9.40
N GLU A 659 7.42 20.40 10.10
CA GLU A 659 7.32 20.15 11.55
C GLU A 659 7.16 18.66 11.85
N LYS A 660 7.87 18.19 12.89
CA LYS A 660 7.77 16.84 13.42
C LYS A 660 6.77 16.81 14.57
N VAL A 661 5.71 16.04 14.42
CA VAL A 661 4.57 16.08 15.34
C VAL A 661 4.09 14.69 15.74
N PHE A 662 3.59 14.57 16.97
CA PHE A 662 2.67 13.52 17.37
C PHE A 662 1.25 14.08 17.33
N ILE A 663 0.39 13.39 16.60
CA ILE A 663 -1.02 13.73 16.43
C ILE A 663 -1.86 12.63 17.04
N SER A 664 -2.59 12.99 18.11
CA SER A 664 -3.61 12.13 18.69
C SER A 664 -4.96 12.53 18.15
N GLY A 665 -5.75 11.55 17.73
CA GLY A 665 -7.03 11.81 17.10
C GLY A 665 -7.87 10.56 16.91
N ARG A 666 -9.01 10.73 16.28
CA ARG A 666 -9.92 9.64 15.95
C ARG A 666 -9.76 9.21 14.51
N VAL A 667 -9.75 7.92 14.30
CA VAL A 667 -9.76 7.32 12.96
C VAL A 667 -11.08 7.64 12.27
N SER A 668 -11.02 8.06 11.02
CA SER A 668 -12.17 8.21 10.13
C SER A 668 -11.94 7.35 8.90
N LEU A 669 -12.71 6.29 8.77
CA LEU A 669 -12.69 5.38 7.63
C LEU A 669 -13.90 5.67 6.73
N GLU A 670 -13.64 6.09 5.50
CA GLU A 670 -14.65 6.17 4.46
C GLU A 670 -14.53 4.93 3.57
N ALA A 671 -15.66 4.32 3.22
CA ALA A 671 -15.63 3.18 2.28
C ALA A 671 -14.91 3.60 0.97
N ASP A 672 -13.96 2.78 0.53
CA ASP A 672 -13.13 2.96 -0.68
C ASP A 672 -12.21 4.20 -0.68
N ALA A 673 -11.88 4.76 0.50
CA ALA A 673 -10.91 5.85 0.63
C ALA A 673 -9.86 5.50 1.67
N LYS A 674 -8.64 6.02 1.49
CA LYS A 674 -7.61 5.94 2.52
C LYS A 674 -8.14 6.52 3.83
N GLY A 675 -7.92 5.81 4.93
CA GLY A 675 -8.31 6.26 6.25
C GLY A 675 -7.68 7.61 6.61
N ARG A 676 -8.34 8.38 7.45
CA ARG A 676 -7.93 9.71 7.91
C ARG A 676 -7.93 9.78 9.42
N VAL A 677 -7.25 10.79 9.97
CA VAL A 677 -7.29 11.10 11.40
C VAL A 677 -7.98 12.44 11.61
N ILE A 678 -8.95 12.49 12.51
CA ILE A 678 -9.55 13.74 12.97
C ILE A 678 -8.74 14.22 14.19
N LEU A 679 -8.10 15.36 14.08
CA LEU A 679 -7.23 15.91 15.12
C LEU A 679 -7.97 16.19 16.42
N ASN A 680 -7.53 15.59 17.53
CA ASN A 680 -7.88 15.95 18.89
C ASN A 680 -6.78 16.80 19.53
N ARG A 681 -5.51 16.34 19.44
CA ARG A 681 -4.34 16.98 20.05
C ARG A 681 -3.13 16.85 19.14
N VAL A 682 -2.27 17.89 19.14
CA VAL A 682 -0.95 17.85 18.49
C VAL A 682 0.11 18.36 19.45
N ILE A 683 1.25 17.67 19.49
CA ILE A 683 2.48 18.09 20.17
C ILE A 683 3.64 17.96 19.20
N THR A 684 4.58 18.88 19.24
CA THR A 684 5.83 18.74 18.46
C THR A 684 6.77 17.74 19.16
N PHE A 685 7.72 17.17 18.44
CA PHE A 685 8.71 16.27 19.04
C PHE A 685 9.53 16.95 20.12
N ASP A 686 9.76 18.24 19.99
CA ASP A 686 10.50 19.06 20.98
C ASP A 686 9.70 19.32 22.27
N GLU A 687 8.37 19.23 22.22
CA GLU A 687 7.49 19.33 23.39
C GLU A 687 7.35 18.02 24.18
N VAL A 688 7.93 16.92 23.69
CA VAL A 688 7.90 15.64 24.40
C VAL A 688 8.83 15.71 25.60
N PRO A 689 8.33 15.55 26.84
CA PRO A 689 9.16 15.68 28.03
C PRO A 689 10.27 14.63 28.07
N ARG A 690 11.50 15.10 28.18
CA ARG A 690 12.71 14.27 28.38
C ARG A 690 13.10 14.27 29.84
N LYS A 691 13.96 13.34 30.23
CA LYS A 691 14.55 13.28 31.57
C LYS A 691 16.07 13.39 31.46
N CYS A 692 16.64 14.42 32.14
CA CYS A 692 18.07 14.50 32.29
C CYS A 692 18.46 13.81 33.59
N TRP A 693 19.20 12.75 33.48
CA TRP A 693 19.77 12.02 34.63
C TRP A 693 21.15 12.56 34.95
N ILE A 694 21.34 12.91 36.23
CA ILE A 694 22.63 13.37 36.76
C ILE A 694 23.03 12.42 37.87
N GLN A 695 24.16 11.74 37.66
CA GLN A 695 24.63 10.69 38.53
C GLN A 695 25.71 11.21 39.44
N PHE A 696 25.57 10.91 40.74
CA PHE A 696 26.57 11.22 41.81
C PHE A 696 27.07 9.92 42.42
N GLY A 697 28.28 9.95 43.00
CA GLY A 697 28.84 8.82 43.70
C GLY A 697 28.05 8.44 44.94
N ASP A 698 27.62 9.43 45.74
CA ASP A 698 26.80 9.24 46.92
C ASP A 698 25.98 10.54 47.23
N MET A 699 25.12 10.45 48.25
CA MET A 699 24.25 11.55 48.66
C MET A 699 25.02 12.75 49.25
N GLU A 700 26.24 12.55 49.77
CA GLU A 700 27.05 13.64 50.32
C GLU A 700 27.62 14.48 49.18
N GLN A 701 28.12 13.87 48.14
CA GLN A 701 28.57 14.55 46.93
C GLN A 701 27.41 15.31 46.25
N PHE A 702 26.21 14.75 46.23
CA PHE A 702 25.01 15.47 45.73
C PHE A 702 24.75 16.74 46.58
N ARG A 703 24.72 16.63 47.92
CA ARG A 703 24.48 17.79 48.81
C ARG A 703 25.52 18.89 48.62
N GLN A 704 26.78 18.53 48.42
CA GLN A 704 27.84 19.50 48.17
C GLN A 704 27.67 20.28 46.86
N LYS A 705 27.12 19.61 45.84
CA LYS A 705 26.91 20.16 44.49
C LYS A 705 25.46 20.56 44.19
N GLU A 706 24.54 20.39 45.14
CA GLU A 706 23.09 20.63 44.94
C GLU A 706 22.81 22.09 44.54
N GLN A 707 23.44 23.04 45.22
CA GLN A 707 23.27 24.47 44.92
C GLN A 707 23.77 24.80 43.50
N ARG A 708 24.88 24.20 43.08
CA ARG A 708 25.44 24.39 41.73
C ARG A 708 24.52 23.86 40.63
N LEU A 709 23.88 22.70 40.90
CA LEU A 709 22.87 22.17 40.01
C LEU A 709 21.70 23.13 39.84
N TYR A 710 21.16 23.65 40.94
CA TYR A 710 20.06 24.65 40.90
C TYR A 710 20.47 25.93 40.18
N ASP A 711 21.69 26.41 40.33
CA ASP A 711 22.19 27.62 39.66
C ASP A 711 22.24 27.42 38.12
N ILE A 712 22.61 26.21 37.64
CA ILE A 712 22.65 25.88 36.23
C ILE A 712 21.23 25.72 35.66
N ILE A 713 20.34 24.99 36.33
CA ILE A 713 18.99 24.75 35.82
C ILE A 713 18.07 25.95 35.88
N ARG A 714 18.32 26.92 36.79
CA ARG A 714 17.54 28.17 36.86
C ARG A 714 17.67 29.07 35.65
N THR A 715 18.67 28.87 34.83
CA THR A 715 18.88 29.62 33.57
C THR A 715 18.02 29.10 32.41
N SER A 716 17.35 27.97 32.61
CA SER A 716 16.54 27.30 31.58
C SER A 716 15.11 27.06 32.09
N ASP A 717 14.12 27.26 31.25
CA ASP A 717 12.70 27.00 31.53
C ASP A 717 12.13 26.10 30.43
N GLY A 718 11.39 25.07 30.83
CA GLY A 718 10.87 24.10 29.86
C GLY A 718 10.07 22.94 30.48
N HIS A 719 9.93 21.86 29.74
CA HIS A 719 9.09 20.70 30.10
C HIS A 719 9.90 19.47 30.54
N ASP A 720 11.22 19.49 30.38
CA ASP A 720 12.09 18.33 30.63
C ASP A 720 12.38 18.20 32.13
N GLY A 721 12.29 16.99 32.66
CA GLY A 721 12.49 16.73 34.08
C GLY A 721 13.96 16.42 34.41
N ILE A 722 14.41 16.85 35.60
CA ILE A 722 15.74 16.52 36.14
C ILE A 722 15.61 15.39 37.17
N VAL A 723 16.45 14.37 37.02
CA VAL A 723 16.51 13.20 37.90
C VAL A 723 17.94 13.05 38.42
N VAL A 724 18.11 13.06 39.71
CA VAL A 724 19.38 12.82 40.41
C VAL A 724 19.45 11.38 40.83
N TYR A 725 20.56 10.69 40.53
CA TYR A 725 20.81 9.31 40.95
C TYR A 725 22.10 9.19 41.73
N CYS A 726 22.01 8.66 42.96
CA CYS A 726 23.15 8.40 43.83
C CYS A 726 23.52 6.91 43.79
N ARG A 727 24.75 6.62 43.33
CA ARG A 727 25.20 5.26 43.02
C ARG A 727 25.31 4.35 44.25
N LYS A 728 25.91 4.89 45.34
CA LYS A 728 26.19 4.15 46.58
C LYS A 728 24.93 3.73 47.32
N GLU A 729 23.98 4.64 47.41
CA GLU A 729 22.69 4.43 48.08
C GLU A 729 21.64 3.80 47.16
N LYS A 730 21.91 3.74 45.88
CA LYS A 730 20.95 3.32 44.82
C LYS A 730 19.64 4.11 44.89
N GLN A 731 19.71 5.39 45.29
CA GLN A 731 18.54 6.28 45.46
C GLN A 731 18.40 7.20 44.27
N MET A 732 17.13 7.42 43.90
CA MET A 732 16.74 8.33 42.85
C MET A 732 15.87 9.42 43.39
N LYS A 733 16.18 10.68 43.08
CA LYS A 733 15.42 11.88 43.46
C LYS A 733 15.00 12.63 42.20
N LYS A 734 13.71 12.65 41.90
CA LYS A 734 13.16 13.51 40.83
C LYS A 734 13.00 14.93 41.41
N LEU A 735 13.50 15.95 40.72
CA LEU A 735 13.29 17.33 41.12
C LEU A 735 11.84 17.77 40.87
N PRO A 736 11.31 18.77 41.64
CA PRO A 736 9.97 19.28 41.42
C PRO A 736 9.76 19.85 40.01
N MET A 737 8.50 19.91 39.54
CA MET A 737 8.15 20.49 38.25
C MET A 737 8.62 21.95 38.06
N SER A 738 8.74 22.71 39.14
CA SER A 738 9.32 24.06 39.11
C SER A 738 10.82 24.11 38.75
N CYS A 739 11.46 22.96 38.66
CA CYS A 739 12.84 22.79 38.23
C CYS A 739 12.96 22.14 36.85
N ASN A 740 11.85 22.02 36.11
CA ASN A 740 11.89 21.56 34.74
C ASN A 740 12.64 22.58 33.88
N VAL A 741 13.33 22.06 32.86
CA VAL A 741 14.24 22.79 31.97
C VAL A 741 13.94 22.50 30.52
N CYS A 742 14.47 23.30 29.62
CA CYS A 742 14.59 22.93 28.21
C CYS A 742 16.01 22.35 28.00
N ILE A 743 16.11 21.03 27.73
CA ILE A 743 17.40 20.38 27.52
C ILE A 743 17.88 20.67 26.10
N ASP A 744 18.55 21.81 25.94
CA ASP A 744 19.25 22.19 24.73
C ASP A 744 20.75 21.83 24.81
N ASP A 745 21.49 22.10 23.73
CA ASP A 745 22.94 21.82 23.69
C ASP A 745 23.75 22.67 24.65
N GLU A 746 23.31 23.88 24.98
CA GLU A 746 23.98 24.76 25.94
C GLU A 746 23.84 24.23 27.36
N LEU A 747 22.61 23.90 27.78
CA LEU A 747 22.36 23.33 29.09
C LEU A 747 23.07 21.99 29.27
N LYS A 748 23.02 21.15 28.24
CA LYS A 748 23.68 19.82 28.21
C LYS A 748 25.19 19.97 28.38
N LYS A 749 25.83 20.90 27.67
CA LYS A 749 27.25 21.21 27.79
C LYS A 749 27.60 21.75 29.20
N ALA A 750 26.78 22.63 29.73
CA ALA A 750 26.99 23.18 31.07
C ALA A 750 26.90 22.08 32.15
N LEU A 751 25.91 21.20 32.07
CA LEU A 751 25.77 20.08 33.00
C LEU A 751 26.92 19.08 32.85
N MET A 752 27.34 18.73 31.62
CA MET A 752 28.47 17.84 31.38
C MET A 752 29.80 18.40 31.86
N ALA A 753 30.02 19.71 31.69
CA ALA A 753 31.22 20.39 32.17
C ALA A 753 31.32 20.40 33.71
N GLU A 754 30.20 20.56 34.44
CA GLU A 754 30.18 20.60 35.90
C GLU A 754 30.18 19.19 36.53
N PHE A 755 29.42 18.24 35.97
CA PHE A 755 29.17 16.93 36.58
C PHE A 755 29.93 15.81 35.91
N GLY A 756 30.54 16.04 34.74
CA GLY A 756 31.24 15.05 33.91
C GLY A 756 30.34 14.40 32.84
N GLU A 757 30.91 14.13 31.66
CA GLU A 757 30.17 13.59 30.53
C GLU A 757 29.52 12.25 30.85
N ASP A 758 30.22 11.36 31.55
CA ASP A 758 29.71 10.02 31.91
C ASP A 758 28.60 10.05 32.96
N ASN A 759 28.42 11.16 33.63
CA ASN A 759 27.46 11.33 34.73
C ASN A 759 26.16 12.03 34.28
N VAL A 760 26.10 12.54 33.06
CA VAL A 760 24.91 13.24 32.54
C VAL A 760 24.35 12.46 31.37
N LYS A 761 23.13 11.93 31.54
CA LYS A 761 22.44 11.18 30.50
C LYS A 761 21.03 11.71 30.28
N VAL A 762 20.67 11.99 29.05
CA VAL A 762 19.30 12.38 28.68
C VAL A 762 18.57 11.13 28.17
N THR A 763 17.38 10.91 28.73
CA THR A 763 16.46 9.84 28.30
C THR A 763 15.07 10.42 28.05
N LEU A 764 14.28 9.73 27.28
CA LEU A 764 12.87 10.03 27.07
C LEU A 764 12.03 9.65 28.28
#